data_492783e4200deb932b91f2c7140f4a4d
#
_entry.id   492783e4200deb932b91f2c7140f4a4d
#
_cell.length_a   1.000
_cell.length_b   1.000
_cell.length_c   1.000
_cell.angle_alpha   90.00
_cell.angle_beta   90.00
_cell.angle_gamma   90.00
#
_symmetry.space_group_name_H-M   'P 1'
#
loop_
_entity.id
_entity.type
_entity.pdbx_description
1 polymer ?
#
loop_
_entity_poly.entity_id
_entity_poly.type
_entity_poly.pdbx_seq_one_letter_code
_entity_poly.pdbx_strand_id
1 'polypeptide(L)'
;MIKSIISMKRHLLCAVVAAMFFSVLPMGAQIRGFRQEQLKEWEFSKDGSTWQTVQVPHSYNAEDGHSPYYYRGKATYRCDLRITDIKKTHYLFFEGAAQAAVVKVNGEQVAIHKGGYTPFSVNITEALTKGVNRLEVICDNTEDVQMAPVTSDFNKNGGLHNPVWLLVMEDVYLTPEDYGMYRIRCEIPEVTKKKVVTNVRTKIVNSGNRDANILVRVQLLESNGQLAYQADREIPVGAFSEYDFDHEFLLSGVHLWDGVKDPYLYTLRVELFKGKRMMDIAETKIGYRSIEMDPERGFLLNGRPYRLRGVAMHQDTDGKASALTQADYRRDYRIVKELGTNFLRLAHYPHNDFAFQQCDSLGIIVQTEVPWVNVCGENAPQSYFNNIHHQMKEMVNNLYNHPSIAFWGMWNELDTWGNNSDLQGAFDAERVARETKRLYEYTKSLDPDRYVGFTDCSRLARDGYPYLKGDFCSQNIYYGWYWTPNDFSGLTTSLKKVRELRPDCPINLSEYGVGINPFCHVWNQADAVRDKEDDTRHYEEYGNRFHESYVRQIKAMPWLNFTSVWVLFDFPVANRQEGYMDSEDGVKFVRNNDRKYMNDKGLVTRDRQTRKDVFYLYKSLWNKDETTVHITSRRLKSFPAGQDLRIKVYSNAKYLTLYQNGRLIDRMVSSEESSGVVWTFPAVRLKTDEDTFKVVAN
;
A
#
# COMPACT_ATOMS: atom_id res chain seq x y z
N MET A 1 50.83 25.46 10.28
CA MET A 1 52.14 24.97 9.78
C MET A 1 52.52 23.72 10.54
N ILE A 2 52.44 22.57 9.97
CA ILE A 2 53.40 21.49 9.84
C ILE A 2 52.69 20.35 9.11
N LYS A 3 53.15 20.09 7.90
CA LYS A 3 52.85 18.91 7.07
C LYS A 3 53.62 17.72 7.60
N SER A 4 53.06 16.53 7.52
CA SER A 4 53.87 15.31 7.47
C SER A 4 53.22 14.32 6.49
N ILE A 5 53.98 14.02 5.46
CA ILE A 5 53.80 13.05 4.39
C ILE A 5 54.36 11.71 4.86
N ILE A 6 53.63 10.61 4.62
CA ILE A 6 54.21 9.26 4.57
C ILE A 6 53.49 8.47 3.48
N SER A 7 54.13 8.32 2.39
CA SER A 7 54.70 7.18 1.65
C SER A 7 53.83 5.95 1.45
N MET A 8 53.48 5.78 0.16
CA MET A 8 52.94 4.55 -0.49
C MET A 8 53.92 3.38 -0.41
N LYS A 9 53.42 2.18 -0.15
CA LYS A 9 53.93 0.93 -0.75
C LYS A 9 52.79 0.17 -1.41
N ARG A 10 52.96 0.00 -2.73
CA ARG A 10 52.14 -0.83 -3.61
C ARG A 10 52.38 -2.31 -3.28
N HIS A 11 51.30 -3.08 -3.09
CA HIS A 11 51.28 -4.48 -3.49
C HIS A 11 50.06 -4.68 -4.34
N LEU A 12 50.31 -5.01 -5.60
CA LEU A 12 49.38 -5.47 -6.63
C LEU A 12 48.89 -6.85 -6.18
N LEU A 13 47.61 -6.99 -5.87
CA LEU A 13 46.90 -8.26 -5.88
C LEU A 13 45.71 -8.05 -6.80
N CYS A 14 45.79 -8.68 -7.99
CA CYS A 14 44.66 -8.78 -8.92
C CYS A 14 43.56 -9.61 -8.27
N ALA A 15 42.56 -8.97 -7.67
CA ALA A 15 41.27 -9.56 -7.47
C ALA A 15 40.37 -9.11 -8.61
N VAL A 16 40.08 -10.01 -9.53
CA VAL A 16 39.03 -9.85 -10.54
C VAL A 16 37.71 -9.84 -9.75
N VAL A 17 37.28 -8.67 -9.38
CA VAL A 17 35.89 -8.44 -8.98
C VAL A 17 35.10 -8.42 -10.27
N ALA A 18 34.50 -9.54 -10.61
CA ALA A 18 33.42 -9.58 -11.58
C ALA A 18 32.32 -8.68 -11.03
N ALA A 19 32.29 -7.44 -11.46
CA ALA A 19 31.13 -6.57 -11.34
C ALA A 19 30.00 -7.23 -12.18
N MET A 20 29.20 -8.03 -11.52
CA MET A 20 27.89 -8.36 -12.04
C MET A 20 27.11 -7.04 -12.03
N PHE A 21 27.17 -6.33 -13.14
CA PHE A 21 26.14 -5.40 -13.51
C PHE A 21 24.87 -6.22 -13.65
N PHE A 22 24.12 -6.33 -12.56
CA PHE A 22 22.70 -6.54 -12.67
C PHE A 22 22.18 -5.31 -13.42
N SER A 23 22.06 -5.41 -14.73
CA SER A 23 21.15 -4.60 -15.50
C SER A 23 19.78 -4.93 -14.91
N VAL A 24 19.33 -4.11 -13.97
CA VAL A 24 17.92 -4.02 -13.60
C VAL A 24 17.24 -3.51 -14.86
N LEU A 25 16.86 -4.43 -15.74
CA LEU A 25 15.84 -4.17 -16.74
C LEU A 25 14.66 -3.60 -15.96
N PRO A 26 14.04 -2.51 -16.44
CA PRO A 26 12.78 -2.07 -15.87
C PRO A 26 11.87 -3.30 -15.87
N MET A 27 11.39 -3.72 -14.71
CA MET A 27 10.38 -4.77 -14.56
C MET A 27 9.01 -4.21 -15.01
N GLY A 28 8.92 -3.70 -16.23
CA GLY A 28 7.71 -3.68 -17.01
C GLY A 28 7.81 -4.95 -17.86
N ALA A 29 6.80 -5.78 -17.86
CA ALA A 29 6.73 -6.94 -18.70
C ALA A 29 7.17 -6.54 -20.12
N GLN A 30 8.36 -6.99 -20.55
CA GLN A 30 8.77 -6.80 -21.93
C GLN A 30 7.94 -7.77 -22.77
N ILE A 31 6.80 -7.30 -23.21
CA ILE A 31 5.92 -8.05 -24.07
C ILE A 31 6.50 -7.97 -25.47
N ARG A 32 7.09 -9.07 -25.93
CA ARG A 32 7.55 -9.23 -27.31
C ARG A 32 6.38 -9.79 -28.12
N GLY A 33 5.86 -9.04 -29.07
CA GLY A 33 4.79 -9.51 -29.97
C GLY A 33 3.72 -8.46 -30.22
N PHE A 34 3.52 -7.51 -29.31
CA PHE A 34 2.75 -6.29 -29.56
C PHE A 34 3.54 -5.05 -29.14
N ARG A 35 3.13 -3.89 -29.63
CA ARG A 35 3.73 -2.62 -29.25
C ARG A 35 3.02 -2.06 -28.03
N GLN A 36 3.79 -1.75 -27.00
CA GLN A 36 3.35 -1.05 -25.81
C GLN A 36 4.12 0.25 -25.67
N GLU A 37 3.39 1.34 -25.48
CA GLU A 37 3.98 2.68 -25.35
C GLU A 37 3.33 3.40 -24.17
N GLN A 38 4.16 3.86 -23.22
CA GLN A 38 3.68 4.71 -22.14
C GLN A 38 3.50 6.14 -22.64
N LEU A 39 2.29 6.67 -22.49
CA LEU A 39 1.96 8.05 -22.82
C LEU A 39 2.37 8.96 -21.65
N LYS A 40 3.57 9.52 -21.71
CA LYS A 40 4.17 10.25 -20.58
C LYS A 40 3.91 11.74 -20.61
N GLU A 41 3.94 12.36 -21.77
CA GLU A 41 3.82 13.80 -21.93
C GLU A 41 2.42 14.20 -22.38
N TRP A 42 1.79 15.10 -21.63
CA TRP A 42 0.45 15.56 -21.87
C TRP A 42 0.35 17.08 -21.72
N GLU A 43 -0.52 17.69 -22.50
CA GLU A 43 -1.02 19.04 -22.23
C GLU A 43 -2.15 18.94 -21.21
N PHE A 44 -2.12 19.78 -20.18
CA PHE A 44 -3.03 19.77 -19.05
C PHE A 44 -3.68 21.14 -18.85
N SER A 45 -4.98 21.18 -18.53
CA SER A 45 -5.71 22.39 -18.19
C SER A 45 -6.77 22.12 -17.13
N LYS A 46 -6.87 23.00 -16.11
CA LYS A 46 -7.99 23.02 -15.13
C LYS A 46 -9.21 23.78 -15.65
N ASP A 47 -9.04 24.75 -16.53
CA ASP A 47 -10.07 25.70 -16.98
C ASP A 47 -10.45 25.58 -18.47
N GLY A 48 -9.76 24.70 -19.23
CA GLY A 48 -9.93 24.51 -20.66
C GLY A 48 -9.32 25.61 -21.53
N SER A 49 -8.77 26.67 -20.92
CA SER A 49 -8.19 27.83 -21.61
C SER A 49 -6.68 27.93 -21.43
N THR A 50 -6.18 27.68 -20.23
CA THR A 50 -4.76 27.76 -19.88
C THR A 50 -4.16 26.35 -19.91
N TRP A 51 -3.18 26.13 -20.78
CA TRP A 51 -2.55 24.81 -20.99
C TRP A 51 -1.09 24.82 -20.60
N GLN A 52 -0.66 23.71 -19.96
CA GLN A 52 0.74 23.47 -19.61
C GLN A 52 1.12 22.02 -19.91
N THR A 53 2.38 21.79 -20.21
CA THR A 53 2.90 20.42 -20.40
C THR A 53 3.17 19.79 -19.03
N VAL A 54 2.67 18.56 -18.84
CA VAL A 54 2.88 17.77 -17.62
C VAL A 54 3.37 16.37 -17.95
N GLN A 55 4.06 15.75 -16.99
CA GLN A 55 4.45 14.34 -17.08
C GLN A 55 3.48 13.47 -16.30
N VAL A 56 2.95 12.40 -16.89
CA VAL A 56 2.09 11.41 -16.24
C VAL A 56 2.96 10.27 -15.71
N PRO A 57 2.84 9.89 -14.42
CA PRO A 57 1.78 10.22 -13.44
C PRO A 57 1.73 11.69 -13.02
N HIS A 58 0.51 12.26 -12.97
CA HIS A 58 0.27 13.63 -12.59
C HIS A 58 -1.00 13.77 -11.76
N SER A 59 -0.94 14.49 -10.65
CA SER A 59 -2.11 14.90 -9.88
C SER A 59 -2.20 16.43 -9.86
N TYR A 60 -3.37 16.95 -10.20
CA TYR A 60 -3.59 18.41 -10.13
C TYR A 60 -3.79 18.93 -8.69
N ASN A 61 -3.74 18.00 -7.71
CA ASN A 61 -3.73 18.31 -6.28
C ASN A 61 -2.33 18.17 -5.64
N ALA A 62 -1.28 18.04 -6.44
CA ALA A 62 0.07 17.80 -5.93
C ALA A 62 0.52 18.85 -4.89
N GLU A 63 0.13 20.11 -5.08
CA GLU A 63 0.49 21.23 -4.22
C GLU A 63 -0.62 21.65 -3.23
N ASP A 64 -1.83 21.07 -3.35
CA ASP A 64 -3.00 21.45 -2.55
C ASP A 64 -3.00 20.79 -1.14
N GLY A 65 -2.11 19.85 -0.88
CA GLY A 65 -2.16 18.94 0.28
C GLY A 65 -2.13 19.61 1.66
N HIS A 66 -1.79 20.91 1.74
CA HIS A 66 -1.75 21.67 2.98
C HIS A 66 -2.82 22.76 3.02
N SER A 67 -3.92 22.58 2.29
CA SER A 67 -5.02 23.53 2.20
C SER A 67 -6.33 22.87 2.64
N PRO A 68 -7.22 23.61 3.35
CA PRO A 68 -8.57 23.15 3.60
C PRO A 68 -9.40 23.07 2.31
N TYR A 69 -8.95 23.77 1.27
CA TYR A 69 -9.63 23.93 -0.01
C TYR A 69 -8.77 23.36 -1.15
N TYR A 70 -8.46 22.07 -1.11
CA TYR A 70 -7.85 21.46 -2.28
C TYR A 70 -8.84 21.45 -3.45
N TYR A 71 -8.31 21.59 -4.67
CA TYR A 71 -9.14 21.71 -5.86
C TYR A 71 -10.01 20.46 -6.06
N ARG A 72 -11.31 20.68 -6.21
CA ARG A 72 -12.31 19.69 -6.55
C ARG A 72 -13.04 20.14 -7.78
N GLY A 73 -12.90 19.41 -8.88
CA GLY A 73 -13.44 19.81 -10.16
C GLY A 73 -12.88 18.99 -11.30
N LYS A 74 -13.28 19.37 -12.50
CA LYS A 74 -12.83 18.76 -13.75
C LYS A 74 -11.53 19.38 -14.20
N ALA A 75 -10.65 18.51 -14.73
CA ALA A 75 -9.45 18.94 -15.42
C ALA A 75 -9.23 18.09 -16.66
N THR A 76 -8.68 18.65 -17.72
CA THR A 76 -8.52 18.02 -19.02
C THR A 76 -7.04 17.75 -19.32
N TYR A 77 -6.77 16.55 -19.73
CA TYR A 77 -5.49 16.10 -20.29
C TYR A 77 -5.67 15.80 -21.77
N ARG A 78 -4.71 16.16 -22.59
CA ARG A 78 -4.74 15.82 -24.02
C ARG A 78 -3.35 15.51 -24.55
N CYS A 79 -3.27 14.56 -25.48
CA CYS A 79 -2.05 14.28 -26.25
C CYS A 79 -2.39 13.79 -27.64
N ASP A 80 -1.39 13.81 -28.54
CA ASP A 80 -1.54 13.33 -29.90
C ASP A 80 -1.02 11.91 -30.05
N LEU A 81 -1.87 11.00 -30.54
CA LEU A 81 -1.52 9.64 -30.91
C LEU A 81 -1.22 9.57 -32.41
N ARG A 82 -0.02 9.12 -32.78
CA ARG A 82 0.32 8.90 -34.17
C ARG A 82 0.07 7.44 -34.57
N ILE A 83 -1.02 7.19 -35.28
CA ILE A 83 -1.43 5.87 -35.71
C ILE A 83 -0.98 5.62 -37.18
N THR A 84 -0.18 4.58 -37.34
CA THR A 84 0.36 4.21 -38.69
C THR A 84 -0.44 3.09 -39.33
N ASP A 85 -1.01 2.18 -38.55
CA ASP A 85 -1.78 1.04 -39.01
C ASP A 85 -3.13 0.94 -38.27
N ILE A 86 -4.20 1.40 -38.92
CA ILE A 86 -5.58 1.38 -38.41
C ILE A 86 -6.22 -0.02 -38.49
N LYS A 87 -5.57 -1.02 -39.11
CA LYS A 87 -6.07 -2.40 -39.14
C LYS A 87 -5.76 -3.17 -37.89
N LYS A 88 -4.85 -2.66 -37.05
CA LYS A 88 -4.51 -3.23 -35.77
C LYS A 88 -5.55 -2.83 -34.72
N THR A 89 -5.73 -3.68 -33.73
CA THR A 89 -6.54 -3.34 -32.55
C THR A 89 -5.72 -2.48 -31.61
N HIS A 90 -6.32 -1.39 -31.11
CA HIS A 90 -5.67 -0.43 -30.24
C HIS A 90 -6.43 -0.29 -28.95
N TYR A 91 -5.74 -0.46 -27.83
CA TYR A 91 -6.28 -0.21 -26.51
C TYR A 91 -5.53 0.92 -25.81
N LEU A 92 -6.26 1.71 -25.06
CA LEU A 92 -5.70 2.47 -23.95
C LEU A 92 -5.83 1.65 -22.67
N PHE A 93 -4.77 1.55 -21.91
CA PHE A 93 -4.80 0.98 -20.59
C PHE A 93 -4.40 2.03 -19.55
N PHE A 94 -5.30 2.31 -18.63
CA PHE A 94 -5.10 3.23 -17.51
C PHE A 94 -4.82 2.42 -16.26
N GLU A 95 -3.70 2.66 -15.60
CA GLU A 95 -3.43 2.05 -14.28
C GLU A 95 -4.21 2.75 -13.15
N GLY A 96 -4.96 3.81 -13.47
CA GLY A 96 -5.86 4.57 -12.61
C GLY A 96 -6.00 6.01 -13.08
N ALA A 97 -7.22 6.55 -13.01
CA ALA A 97 -7.53 7.94 -13.39
C ALA A 97 -8.62 8.48 -12.44
N ALA A 98 -8.28 9.46 -11.62
CA ALA A 98 -9.06 9.78 -10.43
C ALA A 98 -9.93 11.05 -10.56
N GLN A 99 -11.11 11.02 -9.98
CA GLN A 99 -11.88 9.91 -9.40
C GLN A 99 -12.78 9.26 -10.46
N ALA A 100 -13.28 10.05 -11.42
CA ALA A 100 -13.95 9.62 -12.62
C ALA A 100 -13.17 10.11 -13.85
N ALA A 101 -13.22 9.37 -14.95
CA ALA A 101 -12.58 9.70 -16.19
C ALA A 101 -13.54 9.58 -17.38
N VAL A 102 -13.56 10.61 -18.24
CA VAL A 102 -14.21 10.55 -19.56
C VAL A 102 -13.09 10.53 -20.61
N VAL A 103 -13.05 9.50 -21.43
CA VAL A 103 -12.05 9.32 -22.48
C VAL A 103 -12.67 9.66 -23.83
N LYS A 104 -12.00 10.54 -24.60
CA LYS A 104 -12.43 10.92 -25.94
C LYS A 104 -11.28 10.76 -26.93
N VAL A 105 -11.61 10.32 -28.14
CA VAL A 105 -10.69 10.25 -29.28
C VAL A 105 -11.29 11.05 -30.43
N ASN A 106 -10.53 11.99 -30.99
CA ASN A 106 -10.99 12.87 -32.06
C ASN A 106 -12.31 13.62 -31.75
N GLY A 107 -12.54 13.91 -30.46
CA GLY A 107 -13.76 14.56 -29.96
C GLY A 107 -14.93 13.60 -29.64
N GLU A 108 -14.89 12.36 -30.07
CA GLU A 108 -15.87 11.34 -29.77
C GLU A 108 -15.59 10.70 -28.40
N GLN A 109 -16.63 10.54 -27.56
CA GLN A 109 -16.52 9.87 -26.28
C GLN A 109 -16.50 8.35 -26.49
N VAL A 110 -15.38 7.72 -26.11
CA VAL A 110 -15.18 6.26 -26.23
C VAL A 110 -15.38 5.50 -24.92
N ALA A 111 -15.22 6.17 -23.77
CA ALA A 111 -15.45 5.54 -22.46
C ALA A 111 -15.77 6.56 -21.36
N ILE A 112 -16.45 6.04 -20.31
CA ILE A 112 -16.57 6.66 -18.98
C ILE A 112 -16.16 5.61 -17.96
N HIS A 113 -15.26 5.97 -17.04
CA HIS A 113 -14.87 5.12 -15.93
C HIS A 113 -15.12 5.83 -14.61
N LYS A 114 -15.69 5.13 -13.61
CA LYS A 114 -15.95 5.62 -12.25
C LYS A 114 -15.27 4.67 -11.24
N GLY A 115 -14.19 5.14 -10.64
CA GLY A 115 -13.35 4.40 -9.71
C GLY A 115 -11.90 4.82 -9.87
N GLY A 116 -11.48 5.84 -9.11
CA GLY A 116 -10.20 6.53 -9.35
C GLY A 116 -8.95 5.68 -9.16
N TYR A 117 -9.06 4.56 -8.45
CA TYR A 117 -7.91 3.79 -7.99
C TYR A 117 -7.75 2.45 -8.69
N THR A 118 -8.73 2.03 -9.49
CA THR A 118 -8.70 0.76 -10.21
C THR A 118 -8.26 0.95 -11.65
N PRO A 119 -7.49 0.00 -12.21
CA PRO A 119 -7.09 0.05 -13.61
C PRO A 119 -8.24 -0.39 -14.55
N PHE A 120 -8.24 0.17 -15.75
CA PHE A 120 -9.22 -0.17 -16.78
C PHE A 120 -8.63 -0.06 -18.20
N SER A 121 -9.20 -0.82 -19.15
CA SER A 121 -8.85 -0.80 -20.57
C SER A 121 -9.98 -0.20 -21.41
N VAL A 122 -9.63 0.45 -22.50
CA VAL A 122 -10.57 1.03 -23.46
C VAL A 122 -10.12 0.67 -24.87
N ASN A 123 -10.95 -0.07 -25.61
CA ASN A 123 -10.73 -0.29 -27.05
C ASN A 123 -11.07 1.00 -27.82
N ILE A 124 -10.09 1.56 -28.50
CA ILE A 124 -10.23 2.83 -29.24
C ILE A 124 -10.17 2.64 -30.75
N THR A 125 -10.11 1.41 -31.24
CA THR A 125 -9.83 1.07 -32.64
C THR A 125 -10.77 1.77 -33.61
N GLU A 126 -12.06 1.77 -33.33
CA GLU A 126 -13.07 2.33 -34.25
C GLU A 126 -13.06 3.86 -34.31
N ALA A 127 -12.57 4.52 -33.25
CA ALA A 127 -12.47 5.99 -33.19
C ALA A 127 -11.21 6.54 -33.84
N LEU A 128 -10.29 5.67 -34.28
CA LEU A 128 -8.99 6.08 -34.83
C LEU A 128 -9.05 6.31 -36.35
N THR A 129 -8.25 7.29 -36.79
CA THR A 129 -7.93 7.53 -38.18
C THR A 129 -6.43 7.36 -38.42
N LYS A 130 -6.04 7.12 -39.67
CA LYS A 130 -4.62 7.08 -40.04
C LYS A 130 -3.98 8.46 -39.89
N GLY A 131 -2.88 8.54 -39.16
CA GLY A 131 -2.18 9.79 -38.90
C GLY A 131 -2.26 10.22 -37.47
N VAL A 132 -2.44 11.52 -37.23
CA VAL A 132 -2.53 12.09 -35.88
C VAL A 132 -3.98 12.02 -35.38
N ASN A 133 -4.17 11.46 -34.18
CA ASN A 133 -5.44 11.41 -33.49
C ASN A 133 -5.30 12.15 -32.17
N ARG A 134 -6.30 12.99 -31.83
CA ARG A 134 -6.35 13.72 -30.57
C ARG A 134 -7.00 12.86 -29.49
N LEU A 135 -6.22 12.47 -28.48
CA LEU A 135 -6.73 11.85 -27.26
C LEU A 135 -7.00 12.95 -26.22
N GLU A 136 -8.18 12.91 -25.61
CA GLU A 136 -8.56 13.79 -24.50
C GLU A 136 -9.10 12.94 -23.34
N VAL A 137 -8.63 13.21 -22.12
CA VAL A 137 -9.12 12.59 -20.89
C VAL A 137 -9.53 13.66 -19.90
N ILE A 138 -10.80 13.67 -19.52
CA ILE A 138 -11.33 14.57 -18.51
C ILE A 138 -11.40 13.81 -17.19
N CYS A 139 -10.56 14.19 -16.23
CA CYS A 139 -10.61 13.68 -14.85
C CYS A 139 -11.47 14.59 -13.99
N ASP A 140 -12.29 13.99 -13.11
CA ASP A 140 -13.22 14.69 -12.23
C ASP A 140 -13.14 14.12 -10.81
N ASN A 141 -12.77 14.95 -9.82
CA ASN A 141 -12.74 14.57 -8.40
C ASN A 141 -13.83 15.26 -7.57
N THR A 142 -14.89 15.75 -8.20
CA THR A 142 -16.06 16.28 -7.49
C THR A 142 -16.78 15.16 -6.71
N GLU A 143 -17.59 15.56 -5.76
CA GLU A 143 -18.41 14.60 -5.02
C GLU A 143 -19.44 13.93 -5.93
N ASP A 144 -19.50 12.60 -5.86
CA ASP A 144 -20.53 11.82 -6.54
C ASP A 144 -21.06 10.76 -5.57
N VAL A 145 -22.31 10.91 -5.16
CA VAL A 145 -22.98 9.97 -4.23
C VAL A 145 -23.17 8.56 -4.81
N GLN A 146 -22.92 8.38 -6.10
CA GLN A 146 -23.00 7.11 -6.80
C GLN A 146 -21.65 6.40 -6.94
N MET A 147 -20.56 7.00 -6.44
CA MET A 147 -19.20 6.50 -6.58
C MET A 147 -18.47 6.47 -5.23
N ALA A 148 -17.86 5.33 -4.90
CA ALA A 148 -17.00 5.22 -3.74
C ALA A 148 -15.58 5.76 -4.06
N PRO A 149 -14.95 6.51 -3.12
CA PRO A 149 -15.45 6.95 -1.82
C PRO A 149 -16.29 8.22 -1.92
N VAL A 150 -17.43 8.28 -1.23
CA VAL A 150 -18.25 9.50 -1.14
C VAL A 150 -17.58 10.49 -0.20
N THR A 151 -17.23 10.05 1.02
CA THR A 151 -16.46 10.81 2.01
C THR A 151 -15.22 10.03 2.43
N SER A 152 -14.25 10.72 3.03
CA SER A 152 -13.01 10.08 3.46
C SER A 152 -12.23 10.95 4.45
N ASP A 153 -11.42 10.33 5.30
CA ASP A 153 -10.41 11.00 6.11
C ASP A 153 -9.04 11.07 5.38
N PHE A 154 -9.09 11.32 4.07
CA PHE A 154 -7.96 11.56 3.18
C PHE A 154 -8.40 12.39 1.97
N ASN A 155 -7.46 13.06 1.31
CA ASN A 155 -7.78 13.86 0.13
C ASN A 155 -8.06 12.95 -1.08
N LYS A 156 -9.23 13.14 -1.72
CA LYS A 156 -9.59 12.50 -2.99
C LYS A 156 -8.90 13.24 -4.12
N ASN A 157 -7.64 12.92 -4.36
CA ASN A 157 -6.84 13.57 -5.38
C ASN A 157 -7.35 13.23 -6.78
N GLY A 158 -7.26 14.19 -7.70
CA GLY A 158 -7.66 14.01 -9.08
C GLY A 158 -6.48 14.02 -10.05
N GLY A 159 -6.71 13.46 -11.24
CA GLY A 159 -5.76 13.46 -12.34
C GLY A 159 -5.42 12.08 -12.90
N LEU A 160 -4.53 12.05 -13.89
CA LEU A 160 -3.89 10.84 -14.38
C LEU A 160 -2.75 10.46 -13.42
N HIS A 161 -3.12 10.01 -12.24
CA HIS A 161 -2.19 9.80 -11.13
C HIS A 161 -1.40 8.48 -11.22
N ASN A 162 -1.73 7.65 -12.20
CA ASN A 162 -1.00 6.44 -12.55
C ASN A 162 -0.68 6.44 -14.05
N PRO A 163 0.23 5.58 -14.54
CA PRO A 163 0.59 5.50 -15.95
C PRO A 163 -0.58 5.23 -16.89
N VAL A 164 -0.47 5.75 -18.11
CA VAL A 164 -1.38 5.47 -19.23
C VAL A 164 -0.57 4.85 -20.36
N TRP A 165 -1.11 3.78 -20.96
CA TRP A 165 -0.44 3.00 -21.99
C TRP A 165 -1.27 2.92 -23.26
N LEU A 166 -0.62 3.03 -24.42
CA LEU A 166 -1.15 2.64 -25.72
C LEU A 166 -0.68 1.21 -26.03
N LEU A 167 -1.62 0.30 -26.25
CA LEU A 167 -1.36 -1.09 -26.63
C LEU A 167 -1.81 -1.29 -28.07
N VAL A 168 -0.92 -1.80 -28.91
CA VAL A 168 -1.22 -2.08 -30.33
C VAL A 168 -1.08 -3.58 -30.55
N MET A 169 -2.20 -4.25 -30.78
CA MET A 169 -2.32 -5.70 -30.85
C MET A 169 -2.13 -6.25 -32.27
N GLU A 170 -1.62 -7.47 -32.38
CA GLU A 170 -1.65 -8.25 -33.61
C GLU A 170 -3.09 -8.76 -33.90
N ASP A 171 -3.32 -9.42 -35.03
CA ASP A 171 -4.65 -9.95 -35.37
C ASP A 171 -5.14 -11.00 -34.37
N VAL A 172 -4.22 -11.75 -33.74
CA VAL A 172 -4.53 -12.69 -32.67
C VAL A 172 -3.73 -12.28 -31.43
N TYR A 173 -4.41 -12.06 -30.31
CA TYR A 173 -3.80 -11.54 -29.11
C TYR A 173 -4.52 -12.00 -27.84
N LEU A 174 -3.86 -11.82 -26.69
CA LEU A 174 -4.41 -11.96 -25.36
C LEU A 174 -5.06 -10.63 -24.95
N THR A 175 -6.37 -10.64 -24.62
CA THR A 175 -7.08 -9.39 -24.32
C THR A 175 -6.68 -8.79 -22.98
N PRO A 176 -6.55 -7.45 -22.85
CA PRO A 176 -6.37 -6.76 -21.58
C PRO A 176 -7.69 -6.52 -20.82
N GLU A 177 -8.85 -6.89 -21.37
CA GLU A 177 -10.15 -6.53 -20.82
C GLU A 177 -10.51 -7.30 -19.54
N ASP A 178 -10.11 -8.58 -19.44
CA ASP A 178 -10.48 -9.42 -18.30
C ASP A 178 -9.45 -9.40 -17.17
N TYR A 179 -8.14 -9.44 -17.50
CA TYR A 179 -7.05 -9.60 -16.53
C TYR A 179 -6.02 -8.46 -16.60
N GLY A 180 -6.47 -7.31 -17.05
CA GLY A 180 -5.68 -6.09 -17.13
C GLY A 180 -4.37 -6.24 -17.89
N MET A 181 -3.33 -5.59 -17.42
CA MET A 181 -2.00 -5.61 -18.07
C MET A 181 -1.35 -6.98 -18.11
N TYR A 182 -1.66 -7.86 -17.14
CA TYR A 182 -1.10 -9.21 -17.12
C TYR A 182 -1.69 -10.11 -18.21
N ARG A 183 -2.96 -9.92 -18.57
CA ARG A 183 -3.68 -10.70 -19.59
C ARG A 183 -3.73 -12.21 -19.32
N ILE A 184 -3.24 -12.62 -18.16
CA ILE A 184 -3.20 -13.99 -17.65
C ILE A 184 -3.71 -13.96 -16.22
N ARG A 185 -4.52 -14.94 -15.85
CA ARG A 185 -4.88 -15.25 -14.48
C ARG A 185 -4.28 -16.60 -14.10
N CYS A 186 -3.58 -16.66 -12.98
CA CYS A 186 -2.98 -17.85 -12.42
C CYS A 186 -3.66 -18.21 -11.11
N GLU A 187 -4.46 -19.26 -11.11
CA GLU A 187 -5.10 -19.81 -9.92
C GLU A 187 -4.24 -20.97 -9.38
N ILE A 188 -4.09 -21.02 -8.06
CA ILE A 188 -3.28 -22.04 -7.38
C ILE A 188 -4.13 -22.64 -6.25
N PRO A 189 -5.13 -23.50 -6.61
CA PRO A 189 -6.12 -24.00 -5.66
C PRO A 189 -5.55 -25.00 -4.64
N GLU A 190 -4.41 -25.61 -4.91
CA GLU A 190 -3.79 -26.57 -4.00
C GLU A 190 -2.29 -26.35 -3.93
N VAL A 191 -1.78 -26.14 -2.72
CA VAL A 191 -0.34 -26.10 -2.42
C VAL A 191 -0.05 -27.02 -1.25
N THR A 192 0.58 -28.15 -1.54
CA THR A 192 1.05 -29.11 -0.54
C THR A 192 2.54 -29.43 -0.76
N LYS A 193 3.17 -30.08 0.20
CA LYS A 193 4.56 -30.53 0.04
C LYS A 193 4.76 -31.54 -1.11
N LYS A 194 3.71 -32.24 -1.52
CA LYS A 194 3.77 -33.30 -2.54
C LYS A 194 3.26 -32.83 -3.90
N LYS A 195 2.36 -31.87 -3.91
CA LYS A 195 1.60 -31.51 -5.12
C LYS A 195 1.20 -30.05 -5.08
N VAL A 196 1.34 -29.40 -6.20
CA VAL A 196 0.81 -28.07 -6.47
C VAL A 196 -0.03 -28.15 -7.74
N VAL A 197 -1.26 -27.61 -7.69
CA VAL A 197 -2.13 -27.48 -8.86
C VAL A 197 -2.07 -26.03 -9.33
N THR A 198 -1.88 -25.84 -10.62
CA THR A 198 -1.82 -24.51 -11.25
C THR A 198 -2.77 -24.45 -12.42
N ASN A 199 -3.71 -23.52 -12.39
CA ASN A 199 -4.63 -23.22 -13.49
C ASN A 199 -4.27 -21.90 -14.13
N VAL A 200 -4.04 -21.91 -15.42
CA VAL A 200 -3.74 -20.71 -16.22
C VAL A 200 -4.96 -20.40 -17.07
N ARG A 201 -5.52 -19.22 -16.87
CA ARG A 201 -6.65 -18.72 -17.66
C ARG A 201 -6.28 -17.47 -18.44
N THR A 202 -6.73 -17.41 -19.67
CA THR A 202 -6.60 -16.22 -20.51
C THR A 202 -7.67 -16.25 -21.61
N LYS A 203 -7.97 -15.09 -22.16
CA LYS A 203 -8.89 -14.97 -23.29
C LYS A 203 -8.09 -14.55 -24.52
N ILE A 204 -8.23 -15.31 -25.60
CA ILE A 204 -7.56 -15.12 -26.88
C ILE A 204 -8.57 -14.53 -27.86
N VAL A 205 -8.24 -13.43 -28.47
CA VAL A 205 -9.07 -12.73 -29.47
C VAL A 205 -8.44 -12.88 -30.85
N ASN A 206 -9.24 -13.26 -31.84
CA ASN A 206 -8.91 -13.14 -33.24
C ASN A 206 -9.73 -12.02 -33.87
N SER A 207 -9.15 -10.84 -34.01
CA SER A 207 -9.75 -9.69 -34.68
C SER A 207 -9.63 -9.73 -36.20
N GLY A 208 -8.94 -10.76 -36.74
CA GLY A 208 -8.78 -10.95 -38.17
C GLY A 208 -10.04 -11.56 -38.84
N ASN A 209 -10.15 -11.38 -40.15
CA ASN A 209 -11.27 -11.82 -40.96
C ASN A 209 -11.17 -13.28 -41.46
N ARG A 210 -10.29 -14.08 -40.89
CA ARG A 210 -10.07 -15.50 -41.19
C ARG A 210 -9.87 -16.30 -39.92
N ASP A 211 -10.37 -17.54 -39.94
CA ASP A 211 -10.05 -18.50 -38.90
C ASP A 211 -8.58 -18.74 -38.77
N ALA A 212 -8.09 -18.99 -37.58
CA ALA A 212 -6.71 -19.20 -37.28
C ALA A 212 -6.52 -20.42 -36.37
N ASN A 213 -5.57 -21.30 -36.70
CA ASN A 213 -5.06 -22.30 -35.77
C ASN A 213 -3.88 -21.68 -35.01
N ILE A 214 -4.01 -21.62 -33.71
CA ILE A 214 -3.07 -20.96 -32.80
C ILE A 214 -2.44 -21.99 -31.89
N LEU A 215 -1.11 -22.06 -31.91
CA LEU A 215 -0.35 -22.76 -30.88
C LEU A 215 -0.25 -21.86 -29.65
N VAL A 216 -0.84 -22.29 -28.56
CA VAL A 216 -0.69 -21.66 -27.24
C VAL A 216 0.39 -22.42 -26.48
N ARG A 217 1.45 -21.74 -26.11
CA ARG A 217 2.53 -22.29 -25.28
C ARG A 217 2.45 -21.68 -23.89
N VAL A 218 2.32 -22.55 -22.88
CA VAL A 218 2.37 -22.18 -21.47
C VAL A 218 3.73 -22.61 -20.90
N GLN A 219 4.46 -21.67 -20.31
CA GLN A 219 5.75 -21.94 -19.68
C GLN A 219 5.78 -21.42 -18.25
N LEU A 220 6.43 -22.18 -17.37
CA LEU A 220 6.82 -21.73 -16.04
C LEU A 220 8.35 -21.68 -15.97
N LEU A 221 8.89 -20.52 -15.62
CA LEU A 221 10.32 -20.29 -15.52
C LEU A 221 10.70 -20.06 -14.06
N GLU A 222 11.78 -20.68 -13.61
CA GLU A 222 12.45 -20.38 -12.34
C GLU A 222 12.94 -18.93 -12.29
N SER A 223 13.29 -18.45 -11.10
CA SER A 223 13.84 -17.09 -10.91
C SER A 223 15.11 -16.82 -11.73
N ASN A 224 15.89 -17.84 -12.03
CA ASN A 224 17.08 -17.79 -12.86
C ASN A 224 16.80 -17.91 -14.37
N GLY A 225 15.51 -18.03 -14.77
CA GLY A 225 15.07 -18.18 -16.17
C GLY A 225 15.10 -19.64 -16.68
N GLN A 226 15.46 -20.60 -15.87
CA GLN A 226 15.43 -22.03 -16.23
C GLN A 226 13.97 -22.51 -16.37
N LEU A 227 13.71 -23.35 -17.39
CA LEU A 227 12.39 -23.88 -17.64
C LEU A 227 12.02 -24.95 -16.60
N ALA A 228 10.96 -24.69 -15.83
CA ALA A 228 10.38 -25.63 -14.85
C ALA A 228 9.22 -26.43 -15.44
N TYR A 229 8.45 -25.85 -16.35
CA TYR A 229 7.32 -26.49 -17.04
C TYR A 229 7.09 -25.88 -18.41
N GLN A 230 6.65 -26.71 -19.37
CA GLN A 230 6.14 -26.26 -20.66
C GLN A 230 5.07 -27.21 -21.17
N ALA A 231 4.03 -26.63 -21.77
CA ALA A 231 3.05 -27.34 -22.57
C ALA A 231 2.66 -26.52 -23.80
N ASP A 232 2.42 -27.21 -24.88
CA ASP A 232 1.97 -26.65 -26.16
C ASP A 232 0.58 -27.23 -26.47
N ARG A 233 -0.38 -26.38 -26.87
CA ARG A 233 -1.73 -26.78 -27.27
C ARG A 233 -2.17 -25.97 -28.48
N GLU A 234 -2.56 -26.68 -29.55
CA GLU A 234 -3.19 -26.06 -30.73
C GLU A 234 -4.70 -25.88 -30.49
N ILE A 235 -5.21 -24.70 -30.82
CA ILE A 235 -6.62 -24.33 -30.72
C ILE A 235 -7.08 -23.64 -32.00
N PRO A 236 -8.32 -23.89 -32.44
CA PRO A 236 -8.95 -23.10 -33.50
C PRO A 236 -9.57 -21.85 -32.88
N VAL A 237 -9.32 -20.68 -33.47
CA VAL A 237 -9.97 -19.42 -33.12
C VAL A 237 -10.62 -18.84 -34.37
N GLY A 238 -11.93 -18.78 -34.38
CA GLY A 238 -12.70 -18.30 -35.53
C GLY A 238 -12.39 -16.84 -35.87
N ALA A 239 -12.73 -16.42 -37.08
CA ALA A 239 -12.65 -15.03 -37.50
C ALA A 239 -13.58 -14.17 -36.61
N PHE A 240 -13.10 -12.98 -36.19
CA PHE A 240 -13.83 -12.04 -35.33
C PHE A 240 -14.45 -12.72 -34.08
N SER A 241 -13.69 -13.61 -33.44
CA SER A 241 -14.17 -14.36 -32.28
C SER A 241 -13.16 -14.38 -31.12
N GLU A 242 -13.65 -14.81 -29.96
CA GLU A 242 -12.89 -15.00 -28.74
C GLU A 242 -12.83 -16.49 -28.38
N TYR A 243 -11.78 -16.86 -27.66
CA TYR A 243 -11.58 -18.21 -27.14
C TYR A 243 -11.12 -18.13 -25.69
N ASP A 244 -11.90 -18.67 -24.76
CA ASP A 244 -11.51 -18.82 -23.38
C ASP A 244 -10.55 -20.00 -23.26
N PHE A 245 -9.31 -19.72 -22.90
CA PHE A 245 -8.25 -20.72 -22.77
C PHE A 245 -7.99 -21.02 -21.30
N ASP A 246 -8.16 -22.31 -20.95
CA ASP A 246 -7.84 -22.85 -19.63
C ASP A 246 -6.79 -23.95 -19.77
N HIS A 247 -5.78 -23.94 -18.90
CA HIS A 247 -4.73 -24.95 -18.86
C HIS A 247 -4.34 -25.30 -17.43
N GLU A 248 -4.62 -26.54 -17.01
CA GLU A 248 -4.21 -27.05 -15.70
C GLU A 248 -2.93 -27.87 -15.83
N PHE A 249 -2.02 -27.69 -14.88
CA PHE A 249 -0.85 -28.54 -14.72
C PHE A 249 -0.49 -28.78 -13.25
N LEU A 250 0.26 -29.86 -13.04
CA LEU A 250 0.67 -30.34 -11.73
C LEU A 250 2.18 -30.29 -11.60
N LEU A 251 2.66 -29.79 -10.45
CA LEU A 251 4.08 -29.79 -10.11
C LEU A 251 4.31 -30.44 -8.75
N SER A 252 5.51 -30.92 -8.55
CA SER A 252 6.01 -31.41 -7.25
C SER A 252 7.35 -30.75 -6.93
N GLY A 253 7.62 -30.54 -5.64
CA GLY A 253 8.91 -30.01 -5.19
C GLY A 253 9.15 -28.54 -5.58
N VAL A 254 8.10 -27.76 -5.77
CA VAL A 254 8.22 -26.33 -6.07
C VAL A 254 8.90 -25.55 -4.95
N HIS A 255 9.64 -24.52 -5.30
CA HIS A 255 10.16 -23.55 -4.35
C HIS A 255 9.04 -22.63 -3.88
N LEU A 256 8.76 -22.63 -2.58
CA LEU A 256 7.66 -21.83 -2.02
C LEU A 256 8.06 -20.36 -1.84
N TRP A 257 7.10 -19.47 -2.05
CA TRP A 257 7.17 -18.10 -1.57
C TRP A 257 6.94 -18.10 -0.05
N ASP A 258 7.99 -17.83 0.73
CA ASP A 258 8.02 -17.99 2.19
C ASP A 258 8.13 -16.66 2.95
N GLY A 259 7.41 -15.66 2.48
CA GLY A 259 7.40 -14.33 3.09
C GLY A 259 8.78 -13.66 3.03
N VAL A 260 9.08 -12.81 4.02
CA VAL A 260 10.35 -12.03 4.05
C VAL A 260 11.60 -12.91 4.14
N LYS A 261 11.44 -14.16 4.50
CA LYS A 261 12.56 -15.11 4.61
C LYS A 261 13.06 -15.55 3.26
N ASP A 262 12.14 -15.84 2.33
CA ASP A 262 12.45 -16.36 1.00
C ASP A 262 11.32 -16.05 0.03
N PRO A 263 11.27 -14.83 -0.55
CA PRO A 263 10.21 -14.37 -1.43
C PRO A 263 10.40 -14.88 -2.87
N TYR A 264 10.46 -16.21 -3.04
CA TYR A 264 10.77 -16.83 -4.32
C TYR A 264 9.63 -16.67 -5.34
N LEU A 265 9.95 -16.16 -6.52
CA LEU A 265 9.00 -15.91 -7.60
C LEU A 265 9.38 -16.67 -8.87
N TYR A 266 8.39 -17.33 -9.44
CA TYR A 266 8.43 -17.87 -10.80
C TYR A 266 7.95 -16.82 -11.81
N THR A 267 8.26 -17.05 -13.09
CA THR A 267 7.63 -16.33 -14.21
C THR A 267 6.71 -17.29 -14.95
N LEU A 268 5.41 -17.00 -14.93
CA LEU A 268 4.45 -17.67 -15.80
C LEU A 268 4.38 -16.89 -17.11
N ARG A 269 4.48 -17.60 -18.23
CA ARG A 269 4.48 -17.04 -19.58
C ARG A 269 3.47 -17.77 -20.44
N VAL A 270 2.71 -17.02 -21.23
CA VAL A 270 1.84 -17.55 -22.28
C VAL A 270 2.23 -16.89 -23.61
N GLU A 271 2.54 -17.71 -24.61
CA GLU A 271 2.92 -17.29 -25.95
C GLU A 271 1.90 -17.80 -26.98
N LEU A 272 1.53 -16.95 -27.94
CA LEU A 272 0.66 -17.31 -29.06
C LEU A 272 1.45 -17.36 -30.35
N PHE A 273 1.30 -18.46 -31.12
CA PHE A 273 1.94 -18.61 -32.43
C PHE A 273 0.90 -18.95 -33.50
N LYS A 274 1.03 -18.28 -34.65
CA LYS A 274 0.35 -18.67 -35.89
C LYS A 274 1.39 -19.24 -36.87
N GLY A 275 1.43 -20.58 -36.96
CA GLY A 275 2.54 -21.27 -37.59
C GLY A 275 3.86 -20.99 -36.83
N LYS A 276 4.85 -20.40 -37.54
CA LYS A 276 6.14 -20.04 -36.91
C LYS A 276 6.20 -18.60 -36.39
N ARG A 277 5.17 -17.81 -36.65
CA ARG A 277 5.12 -16.40 -36.22
C ARG A 277 4.57 -16.26 -34.84
N MET A 278 5.31 -15.63 -33.93
CA MET A 278 4.80 -15.21 -32.64
C MET A 278 3.82 -14.05 -32.85
N MET A 279 2.61 -14.22 -32.38
CA MET A 279 1.52 -13.24 -32.44
C MET A 279 1.49 -12.38 -31.19
N ASP A 280 1.60 -13.01 -30.02
CA ASP A 280 1.56 -12.31 -28.73
C ASP A 280 2.28 -13.09 -27.65
N ILE A 281 2.63 -12.40 -26.57
CA ILE A 281 3.25 -12.94 -25.36
C ILE A 281 2.79 -12.15 -24.13
N ALA A 282 2.43 -12.86 -23.08
CA ALA A 282 2.16 -12.30 -21.76
C ALA A 282 2.97 -12.98 -20.69
N GLU A 283 3.39 -12.23 -19.69
CA GLU A 283 4.16 -12.73 -18.54
C GLU A 283 3.61 -12.14 -17.23
N THR A 284 3.63 -12.96 -16.19
CA THR A 284 3.34 -12.52 -14.83
C THR A 284 4.27 -13.24 -13.83
N LYS A 285 4.57 -12.58 -12.72
CA LYS A 285 5.24 -13.22 -11.59
C LYS A 285 4.22 -13.93 -10.73
N ILE A 286 4.54 -15.13 -10.27
CA ILE A 286 3.72 -15.90 -9.35
C ILE A 286 4.57 -16.48 -8.23
N GLY A 287 3.94 -16.77 -7.09
CA GLY A 287 4.59 -17.42 -5.95
C GLY A 287 3.70 -18.50 -5.36
N TYR A 288 4.22 -19.70 -5.22
CA TYR A 288 3.51 -20.81 -4.60
C TYR A 288 3.52 -20.71 -3.08
N ARG A 289 2.36 -20.58 -2.48
CA ARG A 289 2.19 -20.52 -1.03
C ARG A 289 0.83 -21.03 -0.58
N SER A 290 0.76 -21.48 0.67
CA SER A 290 -0.51 -21.67 1.36
C SER A 290 -0.63 -20.68 2.52
N ILE A 291 -1.84 -20.17 2.74
CA ILE A 291 -2.18 -19.28 3.85
C ILE A 291 -3.35 -19.85 4.64
N GLU A 292 -3.34 -19.63 5.96
CA GLU A 292 -4.42 -20.01 6.84
C GLU A 292 -4.63 -18.93 7.91
N MET A 293 -5.87 -18.56 8.20
CA MET A 293 -6.24 -17.76 9.36
C MET A 293 -6.90 -18.66 10.40
N ASP A 294 -6.41 -18.61 11.61
CA ASP A 294 -6.91 -19.40 12.71
C ASP A 294 -7.21 -18.50 13.92
N PRO A 295 -8.43 -18.57 14.51
CA PRO A 295 -8.82 -17.69 15.60
C PRO A 295 -8.01 -17.91 16.89
N GLU A 296 -7.33 -19.06 17.03
CA GLU A 296 -6.49 -19.39 18.19
C GLU A 296 -4.99 -19.24 17.92
N ARG A 297 -4.53 -19.73 16.76
CA ARG A 297 -3.10 -19.79 16.40
C ARG A 297 -2.61 -18.56 15.64
N GLY A 298 -3.53 -17.70 15.18
CA GLY A 298 -3.22 -16.56 14.33
C GLY A 298 -3.00 -16.95 12.86
N PHE A 299 -2.21 -16.17 12.13
CA PHE A 299 -1.93 -16.41 10.71
C PHE A 299 -0.82 -17.44 10.51
N LEU A 300 -1.03 -18.36 9.55
CA LEU A 300 -0.05 -19.37 9.16
C LEU A 300 0.33 -19.18 7.69
N LEU A 301 1.62 -19.27 7.41
CA LEU A 301 2.19 -19.29 6.06
C LEU A 301 2.89 -20.64 5.84
N ASN A 302 2.52 -21.33 4.76
CA ASN A 302 3.05 -22.66 4.42
C ASN A 302 2.95 -23.65 5.60
N GLY A 303 1.79 -23.61 6.31
CA GLY A 303 1.49 -24.49 7.45
C GLY A 303 2.23 -24.16 8.74
N ARG A 304 2.93 -23.02 8.83
CA ARG A 304 3.68 -22.61 10.03
C ARG A 304 3.15 -21.28 10.57
N PRO A 305 3.08 -21.09 11.89
CA PRO A 305 2.74 -19.80 12.48
C PRO A 305 3.65 -18.67 11.93
N TYR A 306 3.03 -17.63 11.40
CA TYR A 306 3.71 -16.48 10.81
C TYR A 306 3.06 -15.19 11.32
N ARG A 307 3.61 -14.64 12.41
CA ARG A 307 3.03 -13.47 13.05
C ARG A 307 3.15 -12.23 12.17
N LEU A 308 2.02 -11.74 11.67
CA LEU A 308 1.97 -10.55 10.84
C LEU A 308 2.04 -9.29 11.69
N ARG A 309 3.02 -8.43 11.38
CA ARG A 309 3.32 -7.18 12.09
C ARG A 309 3.56 -6.10 11.06
N GLY A 310 2.74 -5.07 11.07
CA GLY A 310 2.79 -4.15 9.95
C GLY A 310 2.36 -2.74 10.25
N VAL A 311 2.25 -2.02 9.16
CA VAL A 311 1.81 -0.63 9.10
C VAL A 311 0.81 -0.46 7.97
N ALA A 312 -0.07 0.53 8.10
CA ALA A 312 -0.89 0.99 6.99
C ALA A 312 -0.14 2.03 6.15
N MET A 313 -0.53 2.18 4.89
CA MET A 313 0.01 3.18 3.97
C MET A 313 -1.08 3.77 3.08
N HIS A 314 -1.03 5.09 2.85
CA HIS A 314 -1.69 5.75 1.73
C HIS A 314 -0.75 5.87 0.53
N GLN A 315 -1.33 5.91 -0.68
CA GLN A 315 -0.61 6.29 -1.91
C GLN A 315 -0.52 7.81 -1.97
N ASP A 316 0.42 8.38 -1.22
CA ASP A 316 0.65 9.82 -1.13
C ASP A 316 2.14 10.13 -0.92
N THR A 317 2.62 11.21 -1.50
CA THR A 317 3.94 11.78 -1.20
C THR A 317 3.93 13.29 -1.38
N ASP A 318 4.81 13.97 -0.67
CA ASP A 318 4.93 15.42 -0.72
C ASP A 318 5.28 15.92 -2.13
N GLY A 319 4.59 16.99 -2.58
CA GLY A 319 4.75 17.59 -3.89
C GLY A 319 4.21 16.79 -5.08
N LYS A 320 3.58 15.61 -4.85
CA LYS A 320 3.01 14.77 -5.92
C LYS A 320 1.62 14.23 -5.60
N ALA A 321 1.16 14.32 -4.34
CA ALA A 321 -0.05 13.66 -3.87
C ALA A 321 -0.04 12.17 -4.25
N SER A 322 -1.07 11.63 -4.90
CA SER A 322 -1.16 10.22 -5.29
C SER A 322 -0.38 9.85 -6.57
N ALA A 323 0.27 10.80 -7.24
CA ALA A 323 1.01 10.57 -8.50
C ALA A 323 2.45 10.07 -8.26
N LEU A 324 2.58 8.91 -7.60
CA LEU A 324 3.88 8.33 -7.28
C LEU A 324 4.53 7.70 -8.53
N THR A 325 5.83 7.93 -8.66
CA THR A 325 6.68 7.25 -9.65
C THR A 325 7.26 5.97 -9.07
N GLN A 326 7.78 5.08 -9.93
CA GLN A 326 8.50 3.89 -9.46
C GLN A 326 9.68 4.22 -8.52
N ALA A 327 10.32 5.39 -8.71
CA ALA A 327 11.39 5.85 -7.83
C ALA A 327 10.87 6.18 -6.42
N ASP A 328 9.67 6.77 -6.32
CA ASP A 328 9.02 7.05 -5.04
C ASP A 328 8.66 5.75 -4.32
N TYR A 329 8.06 4.78 -5.03
CA TYR A 329 7.79 3.46 -4.46
C TYR A 329 9.06 2.75 -3.98
N ARG A 330 10.14 2.72 -4.77
CA ARG A 330 11.41 2.13 -4.33
C ARG A 330 12.00 2.82 -3.10
N ARG A 331 11.86 4.16 -2.98
CA ARG A 331 12.25 4.91 -1.77
C ARG A 331 11.43 4.46 -0.58
N ASP A 332 10.11 4.45 -0.71
CA ASP A 332 9.18 4.15 0.39
C ASP A 332 9.32 2.68 0.85
N TYR A 333 9.47 1.74 -0.08
CA TYR A 333 9.68 0.33 0.24
C TYR A 333 11.07 0.01 0.82
N ARG A 334 12.08 0.86 0.60
CA ARG A 334 13.31 0.79 1.39
C ARG A 334 13.08 1.14 2.86
N ILE A 335 12.20 2.11 3.14
CA ILE A 335 11.82 2.46 4.52
C ILE A 335 11.00 1.32 5.16
N VAL A 336 10.09 0.70 4.39
CA VAL A 336 9.35 -0.51 4.81
C VAL A 336 10.30 -1.63 5.21
N LYS A 337 11.32 -1.92 4.38
CA LYS A 337 12.36 -2.92 4.66
C LYS A 337 13.21 -2.52 5.87
N GLU A 338 13.60 -1.25 5.98
CA GLU A 338 14.34 -0.71 7.13
C GLU A 338 13.58 -0.92 8.45
N LEU A 339 12.26 -0.73 8.43
CA LEU A 339 11.41 -0.95 9.60
C LEU A 339 11.35 -2.42 10.02
N GLY A 340 11.50 -3.34 9.08
CA GLY A 340 11.44 -4.79 9.31
C GLY A 340 10.03 -5.35 9.42
N THR A 341 9.05 -4.65 8.83
CA THR A 341 7.66 -5.14 8.75
C THR A 341 7.52 -6.30 7.76
N ASN A 342 6.56 -7.20 8.03
CA ASN A 342 6.21 -8.30 7.14
C ASN A 342 4.74 -8.26 6.69
N PHE A 343 4.04 -7.17 7.02
CA PHE A 343 2.66 -6.95 6.65
C PHE A 343 2.41 -5.48 6.29
N LEU A 344 1.65 -5.24 5.23
CA LEU A 344 1.15 -3.92 4.87
C LEU A 344 -0.35 -3.95 4.68
N ARG A 345 -1.04 -2.96 5.24
CA ARG A 345 -2.40 -2.60 4.86
C ARG A 345 -2.33 -1.42 3.90
N LEU A 346 -2.59 -1.67 2.63
CA LEU A 346 -2.65 -0.63 1.60
C LEU A 346 -4.06 -0.04 1.61
N ALA A 347 -4.20 1.02 2.41
CA ALA A 347 -5.49 1.64 2.74
C ALA A 347 -5.69 2.92 1.90
N HIS A 348 -6.93 3.36 1.69
CA HIS A 348 -8.21 2.63 1.83
C HIS A 348 -8.78 2.31 0.44
N TYR A 349 -7.88 2.02 -0.50
CA TYR A 349 -8.13 1.80 -1.93
C TYR A 349 -6.98 0.99 -2.54
N PRO A 350 -7.16 0.35 -3.70
CA PRO A 350 -6.07 -0.32 -4.39
C PRO A 350 -4.95 0.69 -4.72
N HIS A 351 -3.73 0.38 -4.33
CA HIS A 351 -2.57 1.13 -4.75
C HIS A 351 -2.14 0.71 -6.17
N ASN A 352 -1.21 1.45 -6.78
CA ASN A 352 -0.65 1.10 -8.07
C ASN A 352 0.00 -0.30 -8.03
N ASP A 353 -0.09 -1.05 -9.11
CA ASP A 353 0.44 -2.40 -9.28
C ASP A 353 1.92 -2.53 -8.84
N PHE A 354 2.73 -1.52 -9.07
CA PHE A 354 4.14 -1.53 -8.68
C PHE A 354 4.35 -1.66 -7.15
N ALA A 355 3.39 -1.21 -6.34
CA ALA A 355 3.41 -1.41 -4.88
C ALA A 355 3.34 -2.90 -4.53
N PHE A 356 2.46 -3.64 -5.21
CA PHE A 356 2.31 -5.09 -4.99
C PHE A 356 3.53 -5.86 -5.51
N GLN A 357 4.10 -5.46 -6.65
CA GLN A 357 5.36 -6.03 -7.14
C GLN A 357 6.51 -5.85 -6.12
N GLN A 358 6.57 -4.71 -5.42
CA GLN A 358 7.52 -4.52 -4.33
C GLN A 358 7.22 -5.47 -3.15
N CYS A 359 5.96 -5.65 -2.77
CA CYS A 359 5.56 -6.59 -1.71
C CYS A 359 5.91 -8.03 -2.08
N ASP A 360 5.63 -8.46 -3.32
CA ASP A 360 5.97 -9.79 -3.80
C ASP A 360 7.46 -10.09 -3.68
N SER A 361 8.30 -9.14 -4.12
CA SER A 361 9.76 -9.30 -4.14
C SER A 361 10.40 -9.16 -2.75
N LEU A 362 9.76 -8.48 -1.81
CA LEU A 362 10.20 -8.34 -0.43
C LEU A 362 9.59 -9.37 0.52
N GLY A 363 8.63 -10.17 0.05
CA GLY A 363 7.97 -11.19 0.86
C GLY A 363 6.97 -10.64 1.88
N ILE A 364 6.38 -9.49 1.60
CA ILE A 364 5.45 -8.80 2.50
C ILE A 364 4.02 -9.23 2.21
N ILE A 365 3.31 -9.69 3.23
CA ILE A 365 1.87 -10.00 3.13
C ILE A 365 1.07 -8.70 3.07
N VAL A 366 0.02 -8.68 2.27
CA VAL A 366 -0.78 -7.48 2.00
C VAL A 366 -2.27 -7.70 2.24
N GLN A 367 -2.89 -6.69 2.87
CA GLN A 367 -4.32 -6.40 2.72
C GLN A 367 -4.48 -5.20 1.79
N THR A 368 -5.34 -5.33 0.78
CA THR A 368 -5.82 -4.22 -0.06
C THR A 368 -7.33 -4.19 -0.06
N GLU A 369 -7.93 -3.03 -0.28
CA GLU A 369 -9.36 -2.83 -0.05
C GLU A 369 -9.99 -1.91 -1.08
N VAL A 370 -11.30 -2.05 -1.30
CA VAL A 370 -12.06 -1.09 -2.10
C VAL A 370 -12.43 0.13 -1.25
N PRO A 371 -12.57 1.32 -1.86
CA PRO A 371 -12.74 2.57 -1.11
C PRO A 371 -14.17 2.78 -0.58
N TRP A 372 -14.80 1.74 -0.05
CA TRP A 372 -16.05 1.86 0.69
C TRP A 372 -15.73 2.26 2.12
N VAL A 373 -15.66 3.56 2.37
CA VAL A 373 -15.19 4.10 3.65
C VAL A 373 -16.20 5.07 4.26
N ASN A 374 -16.27 5.09 5.58
CA ASN A 374 -16.94 6.03 6.48
C ASN A 374 -18.47 6.11 6.37
N VAL A 375 -19.09 5.85 5.22
CA VAL A 375 -20.51 6.12 4.98
C VAL A 375 -21.24 4.93 4.35
N CYS A 376 -22.38 4.59 4.94
CA CYS A 376 -23.44 3.79 4.33
C CYS A 376 -24.79 4.21 4.92
N GLY A 377 -25.48 5.14 4.28
CA GLY A 377 -26.74 5.68 4.75
C GLY A 377 -27.98 5.04 4.12
N GLU A 378 -29.12 5.29 4.74
CA GLU A 378 -30.44 4.80 4.30
C GLU A 378 -30.83 5.23 2.87
N ASN A 379 -30.33 6.37 2.41
CA ASN A 379 -30.60 6.95 1.09
C ASN A 379 -29.47 6.67 0.07
N ALA A 380 -28.47 5.83 0.38
CA ALA A 380 -27.43 5.47 -0.57
C ALA A 380 -28.04 4.80 -1.82
N PRO A 381 -27.79 5.31 -3.05
CA PRO A 381 -28.43 4.77 -4.24
C PRO A 381 -27.87 3.38 -4.62
N GLN A 382 -28.66 2.55 -5.32
CA GLN A 382 -28.18 1.25 -5.78
C GLN A 382 -26.95 1.35 -6.69
N SER A 383 -26.85 2.43 -7.47
CA SER A 383 -25.68 2.71 -8.32
C SER A 383 -24.36 2.82 -7.53
N TYR A 384 -24.42 3.27 -6.28
CA TYR A 384 -23.27 3.30 -5.37
C TYR A 384 -22.75 1.89 -5.06
N PHE A 385 -23.64 0.97 -4.71
CA PHE A 385 -23.23 -0.42 -4.43
C PHE A 385 -22.79 -1.15 -5.70
N ASN A 386 -23.42 -0.86 -6.84
CA ASN A 386 -22.97 -1.38 -8.13
C ASN A 386 -21.56 -0.89 -8.46
N ASN A 387 -21.23 0.36 -8.15
CA ASN A 387 -19.89 0.91 -8.32
C ASN A 387 -18.87 0.23 -7.41
N ILE A 388 -19.20 -0.04 -6.14
CA ILE A 388 -18.33 -0.79 -5.21
C ILE A 388 -18.04 -2.20 -5.75
N HIS A 389 -19.08 -2.92 -6.22
CA HIS A 389 -18.90 -4.24 -6.83
C HIS A 389 -18.03 -4.18 -8.10
N HIS A 390 -18.19 -3.14 -8.91
CA HIS A 390 -17.36 -2.92 -10.11
C HIS A 390 -15.89 -2.70 -9.73
N GLN A 391 -15.61 -1.81 -8.78
CA GLN A 391 -14.25 -1.58 -8.28
C GLN A 391 -13.64 -2.84 -7.63
N MET A 392 -14.46 -3.66 -6.92
CA MET A 392 -14.00 -4.94 -6.37
C MET A 392 -13.59 -5.91 -7.49
N LYS A 393 -14.38 -6.02 -8.55
CA LYS A 393 -14.04 -6.86 -9.72
C LYS A 393 -12.74 -6.42 -10.36
N GLU A 394 -12.59 -5.12 -10.61
CA GLU A 394 -11.38 -4.57 -11.21
C GLU A 394 -10.16 -4.81 -10.33
N MET A 395 -10.28 -4.55 -9.01
CA MET A 395 -9.20 -4.81 -8.05
C MET A 395 -8.77 -6.27 -8.05
N VAL A 396 -9.73 -7.20 -7.89
CA VAL A 396 -9.41 -8.63 -7.83
C VAL A 396 -8.82 -9.12 -9.15
N ASN A 397 -9.40 -8.77 -10.29
CA ASN A 397 -8.95 -9.25 -11.59
C ASN A 397 -7.54 -8.74 -11.95
N ASN A 398 -7.24 -7.47 -11.65
CA ASN A 398 -5.94 -6.89 -11.96
C ASN A 398 -4.83 -7.33 -11.01
N LEU A 399 -5.16 -7.64 -9.75
CA LEU A 399 -4.17 -7.94 -8.71
C LEU A 399 -4.10 -9.43 -8.33
N TYR A 400 -4.86 -10.29 -8.99
CA TYR A 400 -5.01 -11.71 -8.62
C TYR A 400 -3.69 -12.47 -8.52
N ASN A 401 -2.75 -12.21 -9.42
CA ASN A 401 -1.51 -13.00 -9.52
C ASN A 401 -0.47 -12.70 -8.42
N HIS A 402 -0.66 -11.62 -7.63
CA HIS A 402 0.29 -11.24 -6.58
C HIS A 402 0.27 -12.21 -5.40
N PRO A 403 1.37 -12.95 -5.12
CA PRO A 403 1.43 -13.85 -3.96
C PRO A 403 1.42 -13.10 -2.62
N SER A 404 1.81 -11.84 -2.59
CA SER A 404 1.77 -11.00 -1.39
C SER A 404 0.35 -10.78 -0.87
N ILE A 405 -0.66 -10.69 -1.73
CA ILE A 405 -2.04 -10.42 -1.32
C ILE A 405 -2.63 -11.65 -0.64
N ALA A 406 -2.99 -11.52 0.62
CA ALA A 406 -3.68 -12.54 1.42
C ALA A 406 -5.12 -12.13 1.76
N PHE A 407 -5.42 -10.82 1.75
CA PHE A 407 -6.65 -10.27 2.27
C PHE A 407 -7.27 -9.25 1.32
N TRP A 408 -8.56 -9.44 1.01
CA TRP A 408 -9.40 -8.47 0.34
C TRP A 408 -10.28 -7.75 1.36
N GLY A 409 -10.14 -6.44 1.48
CA GLY A 409 -10.95 -5.59 2.35
C GLY A 409 -12.19 -5.09 1.64
N MET A 410 -13.35 -5.26 2.27
CA MET A 410 -14.64 -4.82 1.72
C MET A 410 -14.95 -3.36 2.06
N TRP A 411 -14.64 -2.93 3.28
CA TRP A 411 -14.94 -1.58 3.75
C TRP A 411 -14.17 -1.20 5.01
N ASN A 412 -14.15 0.10 5.31
CA ASN A 412 -13.56 0.67 6.51
C ASN A 412 -14.51 1.63 7.22
N GLU A 413 -14.79 1.41 8.51
CA GLU A 413 -15.41 2.34 9.46
C GLU A 413 -16.72 2.98 8.96
N LEU A 414 -17.66 2.23 8.47
CA LEU A 414 -18.90 2.75 7.85
C LEU A 414 -19.81 3.57 8.77
N ASP A 415 -19.58 3.55 10.09
CA ASP A 415 -20.38 4.27 11.09
C ASP A 415 -19.60 5.39 11.81
N THR A 416 -18.38 5.70 11.38
CA THR A 416 -17.48 6.55 12.19
C THR A 416 -17.92 8.01 12.22
N TRP A 417 -18.53 8.49 11.15
CA TRP A 417 -18.84 9.91 10.96
C TRP A 417 -20.34 10.12 10.82
N GLY A 418 -21.09 9.95 11.89
CA GLY A 418 -22.56 10.11 11.94
C GLY A 418 -23.11 11.45 11.46
N ASN A 419 -22.25 12.35 11.00
CA ASN A 419 -22.61 13.66 10.45
C ASN A 419 -22.59 13.72 8.91
N ASN A 420 -22.41 12.59 8.21
CA ASN A 420 -22.51 12.55 6.75
C ASN A 420 -23.94 12.26 6.25
N SER A 421 -24.92 12.48 7.10
CA SER A 421 -26.35 12.41 6.78
C SER A 421 -26.75 13.24 5.56
N ASP A 422 -26.03 14.34 5.31
CA ASP A 422 -26.34 15.25 4.20
C ASP A 422 -26.17 14.61 2.81
N LEU A 423 -25.33 13.57 2.68
CA LEU A 423 -25.07 12.93 1.39
C LEU A 423 -25.84 11.63 1.17
N GLN A 424 -25.99 10.80 2.21
CA GLN A 424 -26.64 9.48 2.09
C GLN A 424 -27.70 9.21 3.16
N GLY A 425 -28.07 10.19 3.99
CA GLY A 425 -29.01 10.01 5.09
C GLY A 425 -28.37 9.36 6.33
N ALA A 426 -29.23 8.93 7.28
CA ALA A 426 -28.79 8.30 8.51
C ALA A 426 -28.12 6.94 8.26
N PHE A 427 -27.21 6.55 9.16
CA PHE A 427 -26.57 5.23 9.12
C PHE A 427 -27.62 4.10 9.20
N ASP A 428 -27.51 3.12 8.30
CA ASP A 428 -28.41 1.97 8.23
C ASP A 428 -27.63 0.66 8.42
N ALA A 429 -27.65 0.13 9.63
CA ALA A 429 -26.93 -1.09 10.00
C ALA A 429 -27.43 -2.35 9.25
N GLU A 430 -28.74 -2.47 9.01
CA GLU A 430 -29.31 -3.62 8.28
C GLU A 430 -28.88 -3.59 6.82
N ARG A 431 -28.82 -2.41 6.23
CA ARG A 431 -28.31 -2.20 4.88
C ARG A 431 -26.83 -2.56 4.79
N VAL A 432 -26.00 -2.08 5.73
CA VAL A 432 -24.58 -2.45 5.81
C VAL A 432 -24.44 -3.98 5.86
N ALA A 433 -25.19 -4.65 6.70
CA ALA A 433 -25.13 -6.11 6.82
C ALA A 433 -25.50 -6.81 5.51
N ARG A 434 -26.60 -6.37 4.87
CA ARG A 434 -27.07 -6.92 3.59
C ARG A 434 -26.05 -6.70 2.47
N GLU A 435 -25.55 -5.49 2.30
CA GLU A 435 -24.62 -5.17 1.21
C GLU A 435 -23.22 -5.74 1.47
N THR A 436 -22.78 -5.84 2.74
CA THR A 436 -21.57 -6.59 3.13
C THR A 436 -21.66 -8.05 2.72
N LYS A 437 -22.79 -8.71 3.00
CA LYS A 437 -23.00 -10.11 2.58
C LYS A 437 -22.94 -10.26 1.07
N ARG A 438 -23.61 -9.38 0.31
CA ARG A 438 -23.59 -9.40 -1.17
C ARG A 438 -22.17 -9.21 -1.72
N LEU A 439 -21.44 -8.24 -1.20
CA LEU A 439 -20.06 -7.96 -1.63
C LEU A 439 -19.13 -9.12 -1.26
N TYR A 440 -19.31 -9.73 -0.08
CA TYR A 440 -18.55 -10.92 0.33
C TYR A 440 -18.77 -12.09 -0.65
N GLU A 441 -20.04 -12.46 -0.91
CA GLU A 441 -20.38 -13.56 -1.82
C GLU A 441 -19.86 -13.30 -3.24
N TYR A 442 -19.96 -12.05 -3.70
CA TYR A 442 -19.42 -11.63 -4.98
C TYR A 442 -17.89 -11.75 -5.03
N THR A 443 -17.19 -11.25 -4.01
CA THR A 443 -15.73 -11.32 -3.94
C THR A 443 -15.24 -12.76 -3.89
N LYS A 444 -15.91 -13.64 -3.12
CA LYS A 444 -15.61 -15.07 -3.08
C LYS A 444 -15.89 -15.79 -4.42
N SER A 445 -16.81 -15.28 -5.22
CA SER A 445 -17.01 -15.80 -6.58
C SER A 445 -15.89 -15.39 -7.55
N LEU A 446 -15.23 -14.25 -7.28
CA LEU A 446 -14.06 -13.81 -8.04
C LEU A 446 -12.77 -14.48 -7.57
N ASP A 447 -12.63 -14.67 -6.27
CA ASP A 447 -11.46 -15.31 -5.63
C ASP A 447 -11.91 -16.17 -4.44
N PRO A 448 -12.05 -17.49 -4.64
CA PRO A 448 -12.47 -18.41 -3.57
C PRO A 448 -11.39 -18.66 -2.52
N ASP A 449 -10.11 -18.41 -2.83
CA ASP A 449 -8.98 -18.89 -2.04
C ASP A 449 -8.52 -17.88 -0.99
N ARG A 450 -8.55 -16.58 -1.32
CA ARG A 450 -8.11 -15.53 -0.39
C ARG A 450 -9.20 -15.15 0.60
N TYR A 451 -8.78 -14.60 1.74
CA TYR A 451 -9.66 -14.17 2.81
C TYR A 451 -10.30 -12.82 2.50
N VAL A 452 -11.60 -12.72 2.74
CA VAL A 452 -12.41 -11.52 2.51
C VAL A 452 -12.97 -11.02 3.83
N GLY A 453 -12.73 -9.77 4.18
CA GLY A 453 -13.18 -9.24 5.46
C GLY A 453 -13.38 -7.73 5.46
N PHE A 454 -13.60 -7.19 6.64
CA PHE A 454 -13.94 -5.78 6.82
C PHE A 454 -13.21 -5.18 8.03
N THR A 455 -13.19 -3.87 8.09
CA THR A 455 -12.57 -3.09 9.17
C THR A 455 -13.59 -2.23 9.88
N ASP A 456 -13.81 -2.47 11.16
CA ASP A 456 -14.77 -1.79 12.01
C ASP A 456 -14.07 -0.90 13.05
N CYS A 457 -14.71 0.20 13.45
CA CYS A 457 -14.24 1.10 14.52
C CYS A 457 -14.76 0.72 15.92
N SER A 458 -14.95 -0.57 16.17
CA SER A 458 -15.45 -1.14 17.43
C SER A 458 -16.93 -0.87 17.73
N ARG A 459 -17.71 -0.27 16.86
CA ARG A 459 -19.14 0.00 17.09
C ARG A 459 -20.01 -1.16 16.69
N LEU A 460 -19.93 -1.63 15.46
CA LEU A 460 -20.74 -2.72 14.94
C LEU A 460 -20.50 -4.02 15.71
N ALA A 461 -19.24 -4.31 16.02
CA ALA A 461 -18.89 -5.50 16.80
C ALA A 461 -19.31 -5.40 18.27
N ARG A 462 -19.31 -4.20 18.89
CA ARG A 462 -19.80 -3.99 20.27
C ARG A 462 -21.31 -4.15 20.38
N ASP A 463 -22.02 -3.67 19.39
CA ASP A 463 -23.50 -3.62 19.41
C ASP A 463 -24.12 -4.96 18.95
N GLY A 464 -23.26 -5.97 18.70
CA GLY A 464 -23.70 -7.34 18.54
C GLY A 464 -24.30 -7.66 17.17
N TYR A 465 -23.82 -7.03 16.09
CA TYR A 465 -24.24 -7.41 14.74
C TYR A 465 -23.60 -8.74 14.32
N PRO A 466 -24.18 -9.91 14.68
CA PRO A 466 -23.56 -11.22 14.43
C PRO A 466 -23.59 -11.62 12.97
N TYR A 467 -24.37 -10.95 12.13
CA TYR A 467 -24.61 -11.28 10.73
C TYR A 467 -23.71 -10.53 9.75
N LEU A 468 -22.75 -9.73 10.22
CA LEU A 468 -21.72 -9.17 9.33
C LEU A 468 -20.85 -10.29 8.76
N LYS A 469 -21.02 -10.54 7.47
CA LYS A 469 -20.35 -11.63 6.78
C LYS A 469 -18.93 -11.25 6.39
N GLY A 470 -17.99 -12.13 6.69
CA GLY A 470 -16.57 -12.00 6.36
C GLY A 470 -15.79 -13.19 6.91
N ASP A 471 -14.66 -13.49 6.31
CA ASP A 471 -13.73 -14.52 6.81
C ASP A 471 -12.95 -14.01 8.03
N PHE A 472 -12.84 -12.70 8.19
CA PHE A 472 -12.20 -12.04 9.34
C PHE A 472 -12.87 -10.71 9.67
N CYS A 473 -12.66 -10.25 10.90
CA CYS A 473 -13.08 -8.94 11.39
C CYS A 473 -11.86 -8.17 11.91
N SER A 474 -11.59 -7.02 11.34
CA SER A 474 -10.53 -6.12 11.80
C SER A 474 -11.10 -4.98 12.63
N GLN A 475 -10.33 -4.51 13.61
CA GLN A 475 -10.73 -3.43 14.53
C GLN A 475 -9.74 -2.27 14.47
N ASN A 476 -10.28 -1.06 14.32
CA ASN A 476 -9.54 0.18 14.52
C ASN A 476 -9.75 0.64 15.95
N ILE A 477 -8.67 0.75 16.75
CA ILE A 477 -8.76 1.02 18.18
C ILE A 477 -7.81 2.12 18.60
N TYR A 478 -8.37 3.17 19.21
CA TYR A 478 -7.67 4.40 19.55
C TYR A 478 -7.88 4.85 21.01
N TYR A 479 -7.88 3.90 21.99
CA TYR A 479 -7.87 4.25 23.41
C TYR A 479 -6.60 5.04 23.76
N GLY A 480 -6.79 6.14 24.48
CA GLY A 480 -5.73 7.09 24.76
C GLY A 480 -5.61 8.19 23.72
N TRP A 481 -6.34 8.10 22.60
CA TRP A 481 -6.35 9.16 21.58
C TRP A 481 -7.75 9.73 21.35
N TYR A 482 -8.60 9.06 20.59
CA TYR A 482 -9.99 9.50 20.39
C TYR A 482 -10.87 9.15 21.59
N TRP A 483 -10.60 8.01 22.23
CA TRP A 483 -11.30 7.53 23.41
C TRP A 483 -10.40 7.54 24.63
N THR A 484 -10.94 7.96 25.80
CA THR A 484 -10.21 8.01 27.07
C THR A 484 -8.81 8.63 26.94
N PRO A 485 -8.68 9.91 26.52
CA PRO A 485 -7.36 10.54 26.38
C PRO A 485 -6.50 10.29 27.62
N ASN A 486 -5.20 10.01 27.39
CA ASN A 486 -4.21 9.69 28.41
C ASN A 486 -4.36 8.32 29.11
N ASP A 487 -5.44 7.54 28.85
CA ASP A 487 -5.59 6.17 29.32
C ASP A 487 -5.47 5.16 28.16
N PHE A 488 -4.40 4.41 28.15
CA PHE A 488 -4.06 3.45 27.08
C PHE A 488 -4.56 2.03 27.36
N SER A 489 -5.26 1.80 28.49
CA SER A 489 -5.56 0.44 28.99
C SER A 489 -6.66 -0.29 28.20
N GLY A 490 -7.52 0.44 27.48
CA GLY A 490 -8.74 -0.11 26.86
C GLY A 490 -8.55 -1.08 25.71
N LEU A 491 -7.37 -1.16 25.07
CA LEU A 491 -7.10 -2.00 23.91
C LEU A 491 -7.40 -3.48 24.16
N THR A 492 -6.81 -4.05 25.20
CA THR A 492 -6.95 -5.49 25.53
C THR A 492 -8.40 -5.85 25.86
N THR A 493 -9.08 -5.01 26.65
CA THR A 493 -10.48 -5.23 27.04
C THR A 493 -11.40 -5.19 25.82
N SER A 494 -11.22 -4.23 24.93
CA SER A 494 -12.01 -4.09 23.70
C SER A 494 -11.85 -5.30 22.78
N LEU A 495 -10.61 -5.71 22.49
CA LEU A 495 -10.33 -6.85 21.59
C LEU A 495 -10.83 -8.18 22.18
N LYS A 496 -10.69 -8.40 23.49
CA LYS A 496 -11.24 -9.60 24.14
C LYS A 496 -12.76 -9.65 24.04
N LYS A 497 -13.44 -8.52 24.23
CA LYS A 497 -14.90 -8.44 24.08
C LYS A 497 -15.34 -8.76 22.64
N VAL A 498 -14.65 -8.25 21.63
CA VAL A 498 -14.93 -8.59 20.23
C VAL A 498 -14.76 -10.10 20.00
N ARG A 499 -13.71 -10.70 20.55
CA ARG A 499 -13.46 -12.14 20.46
C ARG A 499 -14.53 -12.98 21.14
N GLU A 500 -15.03 -12.55 22.31
CA GLU A 500 -16.14 -13.21 23.02
C GLU A 500 -17.43 -13.17 22.19
N LEU A 501 -17.70 -12.07 21.48
CA LEU A 501 -18.86 -11.92 20.61
C LEU A 501 -18.73 -12.73 19.29
N ARG A 502 -17.50 -13.04 18.86
CA ARG A 502 -17.19 -13.70 17.60
C ARG A 502 -16.08 -14.76 17.78
N PRO A 503 -16.33 -15.82 18.54
CA PRO A 503 -15.27 -16.77 18.94
C PRO A 503 -14.65 -17.51 17.75
N ASP A 504 -15.41 -17.77 16.70
CA ASP A 504 -14.95 -18.50 15.50
C ASP A 504 -14.39 -17.59 14.39
N CYS A 505 -14.37 -16.26 14.61
CA CYS A 505 -13.93 -15.31 13.62
C CYS A 505 -12.49 -14.85 13.93
N PRO A 506 -11.54 -14.98 13.00
CA PRO A 506 -10.23 -14.37 13.15
C PRO A 506 -10.33 -12.86 13.37
N ILE A 507 -9.71 -12.35 14.43
CA ILE A 507 -9.71 -10.94 14.80
C ILE A 507 -8.35 -10.31 14.51
N ASN A 508 -8.37 -9.08 14.02
CA ASN A 508 -7.18 -8.30 13.72
C ASN A 508 -7.25 -6.92 14.37
N LEU A 509 -6.08 -6.30 14.58
CA LEU A 509 -5.94 -4.90 14.94
C LEU A 509 -5.43 -4.15 13.71
N SER A 510 -6.34 -3.57 12.94
CA SER A 510 -6.04 -2.97 11.63
C SER A 510 -5.56 -1.53 11.71
N GLU A 511 -5.91 -0.82 12.78
CA GLU A 511 -5.39 0.51 13.04
C GLU A 511 -5.23 0.76 14.55
N TYR A 512 -4.12 1.39 14.88
CA TYR A 512 -3.85 2.06 16.16
C TYR A 512 -2.71 3.06 15.97
N GLY A 513 -2.78 4.19 16.65
CA GLY A 513 -1.77 5.23 16.54
C GLY A 513 -2.24 6.53 17.17
N VAL A 514 -1.34 7.47 17.28
CA VAL A 514 -1.61 8.83 17.79
C VAL A 514 -0.87 9.85 16.96
N GLY A 515 -1.38 11.09 16.93
CA GLY A 515 -0.66 12.21 16.34
C GLY A 515 0.68 12.43 17.03
N ILE A 516 1.73 12.62 16.24
CA ILE A 516 3.10 12.86 16.72
C ILE A 516 3.75 13.93 15.85
N ASN A 517 3.99 15.10 16.44
CA ASN A 517 4.84 16.09 15.81
C ASN A 517 6.29 15.90 16.34
N PRO A 518 7.25 15.47 15.50
CA PRO A 518 8.64 15.18 15.94
C PRO A 518 9.42 16.44 16.33
N PHE A 519 8.79 17.60 16.26
CA PHE A 519 9.38 18.91 16.65
C PHE A 519 8.67 19.50 17.86
N CYS A 520 7.61 18.84 18.38
CA CYS A 520 6.90 19.21 19.59
C CYS A 520 7.33 18.30 20.74
N HIS A 521 8.02 18.87 21.72
CA HIS A 521 8.64 18.11 22.80
C HIS A 521 8.33 18.69 24.18
N VAL A 522 8.36 17.83 25.16
CA VAL A 522 8.32 18.17 26.58
C VAL A 522 9.43 17.42 27.31
N TRP A 523 10.15 18.10 28.20
CA TRP A 523 11.32 17.50 28.86
C TRP A 523 10.94 16.42 29.88
N ASN A 524 9.82 16.58 30.56
CA ASN A 524 9.29 15.59 31.47
C ASN A 524 8.19 14.78 30.78
N GLN A 525 8.45 13.51 30.54
CA GLN A 525 7.50 12.63 29.81
C GLN A 525 6.13 12.50 30.48
N ALA A 526 6.03 12.76 31.79
CA ALA A 526 4.74 12.76 32.50
C ALA A 526 3.84 13.93 32.07
N ASP A 527 4.44 15.05 31.64
CA ASP A 527 3.74 16.24 31.20
C ASP A 527 3.30 16.14 29.72
N ALA A 528 3.76 15.11 29.01
CA ALA A 528 3.26 14.78 27.67
C ALA A 528 1.85 14.21 27.79
N VAL A 529 0.85 15.07 27.75
CA VAL A 529 -0.57 14.72 27.79
C VAL A 529 -1.28 15.20 26.54
N ARG A 530 -2.35 14.53 26.16
CA ARG A 530 -3.26 15.04 25.15
C ARG A 530 -4.31 15.91 25.82
N ASP A 531 -4.36 17.17 25.41
CA ASP A 531 -5.44 18.09 25.70
C ASP A 531 -6.40 18.16 24.50
N LYS A 532 -7.68 17.89 24.71
CA LYS A 532 -8.68 17.97 23.65
C LYS A 532 -9.12 19.40 23.33
N GLU A 533 -8.95 20.32 24.26
CA GLU A 533 -9.31 21.73 24.09
C GLU A 533 -8.20 22.50 23.36
N ASP A 534 -6.93 22.11 23.59
CA ASP A 534 -5.75 22.61 22.87
C ASP A 534 -5.06 21.46 22.13
N ASP A 535 -5.66 21.03 21.01
CA ASP A 535 -5.15 19.90 20.19
C ASP A 535 -4.08 20.37 19.18
N THR A 536 -3.29 21.38 19.53
CA THR A 536 -2.19 21.91 18.71
C THR A 536 -0.84 21.23 19.01
N ARG A 537 -0.75 20.49 20.13
CA ARG A 537 0.51 19.93 20.64
C ARG A 537 0.51 18.41 20.66
N HIS A 538 0.97 17.80 19.59
CA HIS A 538 1.18 16.36 19.53
C HIS A 538 2.62 16.01 19.95
N TYR A 539 2.87 15.95 21.26
CA TYR A 539 4.20 15.65 21.82
C TYR A 539 4.75 14.29 21.36
N GLU A 540 6.00 14.26 20.93
CA GLU A 540 6.68 13.02 20.55
C GLU A 540 6.76 12.04 21.74
N GLU A 541 6.92 12.54 22.95
CA GLU A 541 6.94 11.78 24.20
C GLU A 541 5.60 11.12 24.50
N TYR A 542 4.48 11.75 24.13
CA TYR A 542 3.15 11.13 24.22
C TYR A 542 3.02 9.93 23.30
N GLY A 543 3.46 10.10 22.05
CA GLY A 543 3.52 9.02 21.07
C GLY A 543 4.35 7.84 21.56
N ASN A 544 5.51 8.09 22.14
CA ASN A 544 6.38 7.07 22.73
C ASN A 544 5.65 6.26 23.82
N ARG A 545 4.99 6.91 24.76
CA ARG A 545 4.23 6.26 25.83
C ARG A 545 3.06 5.42 25.30
N PHE A 546 2.31 5.95 24.35
CA PHE A 546 1.18 5.25 23.72
C PHE A 546 1.65 3.97 23.05
N HIS A 547 2.62 4.06 22.14
CA HIS A 547 3.09 2.91 21.37
C HIS A 547 3.79 1.86 22.25
N GLU A 548 4.55 2.27 23.25
CA GLU A 548 5.13 1.35 24.25
C GLU A 548 4.03 0.57 25.02
N SER A 549 2.93 1.24 25.40
CA SER A 549 1.80 0.59 26.05
C SER A 549 1.10 -0.41 25.13
N TYR A 550 0.81 -0.01 23.90
CA TYR A 550 0.15 -0.87 22.92
C TYR A 550 1.00 -2.09 22.55
N VAL A 551 2.29 -1.93 22.36
CA VAL A 551 3.22 -3.06 22.11
C VAL A 551 3.18 -4.08 23.23
N ARG A 552 3.16 -3.66 24.50
CA ARG A 552 3.05 -4.57 25.65
C ARG A 552 1.72 -5.34 25.64
N GLN A 553 0.59 -4.65 25.37
CA GLN A 553 -0.73 -5.27 25.30
C GLN A 553 -0.84 -6.24 24.11
N ILE A 554 -0.35 -5.87 22.92
CA ILE A 554 -0.35 -6.72 21.71
C ILE A 554 0.50 -7.99 21.93
N LYS A 555 1.62 -7.89 22.68
CA LYS A 555 2.46 -9.05 23.00
C LYS A 555 1.69 -10.13 23.76
N ALA A 556 0.72 -9.73 24.59
CA ALA A 556 -0.13 -10.62 25.37
C ALA A 556 -1.31 -11.24 24.59
N MET A 557 -1.46 -10.89 23.30
CA MET A 557 -2.55 -11.37 22.43
C MET A 557 -1.99 -12.09 21.18
N PRO A 558 -1.41 -13.30 21.34
CA PRO A 558 -0.78 -14.03 20.23
C PRO A 558 -1.78 -14.54 19.18
N TRP A 559 -3.06 -14.57 19.52
CA TRP A 559 -4.16 -14.99 18.64
C TRP A 559 -4.54 -13.93 17.57
N LEU A 560 -4.05 -12.70 17.68
CA LEU A 560 -4.23 -11.71 16.61
C LEU A 560 -3.53 -12.18 15.33
N ASN A 561 -4.28 -12.27 14.23
CA ASN A 561 -3.73 -12.73 12.95
C ASN A 561 -2.79 -11.70 12.35
N PHE A 562 -3.15 -10.42 12.41
CA PHE A 562 -2.24 -9.32 12.10
C PHE A 562 -2.47 -8.09 13.00
N THR A 563 -1.45 -7.25 13.04
CA THR A 563 -1.52 -5.90 13.62
C THR A 563 -0.95 -4.89 12.65
N SER A 564 -1.56 -3.72 12.54
CA SER A 564 -1.14 -2.65 11.64
C SER A 564 -1.18 -1.29 12.35
N VAL A 565 -0.04 -0.62 12.41
CA VAL A 565 0.04 0.74 12.93
C VAL A 565 -0.58 1.71 11.92
N TRP A 566 -1.43 2.60 12.36
CA TRP A 566 -1.88 3.74 11.59
C TRP A 566 -0.98 4.95 11.89
N VAL A 567 -0.03 5.30 11.06
CA VAL A 567 0.25 4.91 9.68
C VAL A 567 1.78 4.99 9.45
N LEU A 568 2.32 4.50 8.33
CA LEU A 568 3.76 4.61 8.09
C LEU A 568 4.20 6.04 7.81
N PHE A 569 3.48 6.75 6.94
CA PHE A 569 3.80 8.12 6.55
C PHE A 569 2.66 9.08 6.90
N ASP A 570 2.99 10.26 7.40
CA ASP A 570 2.04 11.35 7.50
C ASP A 570 1.44 11.67 6.12
N PHE A 571 0.17 12.10 6.09
CA PHE A 571 -0.53 12.41 4.85
C PHE A 571 -1.50 13.58 5.03
N PRO A 572 -1.86 14.31 3.95
CA PRO A 572 -2.74 15.46 4.05
C PRO A 572 -4.20 15.06 4.21
N VAL A 573 -4.92 15.82 5.04
CA VAL A 573 -6.37 15.71 5.24
C VAL A 573 -6.95 17.11 5.32
N ALA A 574 -7.74 17.50 4.34
CA ALA A 574 -8.21 18.89 4.17
C ALA A 574 -8.96 19.48 5.38
N ASN A 575 -9.70 18.65 6.11
CA ASN A 575 -10.52 19.11 7.23
C ASN A 575 -9.83 19.00 8.59
N ARG A 576 -8.60 18.47 8.66
CA ARG A 576 -7.90 18.25 9.92
C ARG A 576 -7.14 19.49 10.35
N GLN A 577 -7.40 19.96 11.57
CA GLN A 577 -6.81 21.19 12.13
C GLN A 577 -6.02 20.94 13.42
N GLU A 578 -5.85 19.69 13.81
CA GLU A 578 -5.12 19.28 15.01
C GLU A 578 -3.62 19.08 14.71
N GLY A 579 -2.78 19.10 15.75
CA GLY A 579 -1.37 18.69 15.68
C GLY A 579 -0.41 19.71 15.07
N TYR A 580 -0.84 20.90 14.76
CA TYR A 580 0.08 21.96 14.32
C TYR A 580 0.55 22.80 15.52
N MET A 581 1.73 23.38 15.41
CA MET A 581 2.25 24.36 16.37
C MET A 581 2.05 25.76 15.81
N ASP A 582 1.41 26.66 16.58
CA ASP A 582 1.48 28.07 16.28
C ASP A 582 2.92 28.55 16.53
N SER A 583 3.52 29.26 15.59
CA SER A 583 4.80 29.89 15.80
C SER A 583 4.60 31.13 16.67
N GLU A 584 5.10 31.10 17.89
CA GLU A 584 5.14 32.27 18.79
C GLU A 584 5.91 33.45 18.16
N ASP A 585 6.76 33.17 17.17
CA ASP A 585 7.67 34.14 16.54
C ASP A 585 7.23 34.58 15.12
N GLY A 586 6.02 34.23 14.65
CA GLY A 586 5.56 34.58 13.30
C GLY A 586 6.35 33.91 12.16
N VAL A 587 7.17 32.91 12.47
CA VAL A 587 7.94 32.14 11.49
C VAL A 587 6.99 31.24 10.71
N LYS A 588 6.97 31.37 9.39
CA LYS A 588 6.18 30.49 8.52
C LYS A 588 6.55 29.03 8.76
N PHE A 589 5.53 28.16 8.82
CA PHE A 589 5.72 26.74 8.86
C PHE A 589 6.69 26.25 7.76
N VAL A 590 7.78 25.64 8.16
CA VAL A 590 8.87 25.24 7.26
C VAL A 590 8.83 23.73 7.00
N ARG A 591 8.11 22.97 7.84
CA ARG A 591 8.07 21.48 7.83
C ARG A 591 6.65 20.98 7.69
N ASN A 592 6.48 19.79 7.12
CA ASN A 592 5.17 19.22 6.86
C ASN A 592 4.34 19.02 8.14
N ASN A 593 4.97 18.59 9.24
CA ASN A 593 4.30 18.34 10.52
C ASN A 593 4.04 19.61 11.37
N ASP A 594 4.45 20.76 10.92
CA ASP A 594 4.14 22.07 11.58
C ASP A 594 2.89 22.72 10.98
N ARG A 595 2.17 22.01 10.10
CA ARG A 595 1.09 22.58 9.31
C ARG A 595 -0.25 21.95 9.67
N LYS A 596 -1.31 22.76 9.65
CA LYS A 596 -2.69 22.29 9.63
C LYS A 596 -2.93 21.34 8.44
N TYR A 597 -4.00 20.60 8.48
CA TYR A 597 -4.47 19.72 7.39
C TYR A 597 -3.56 18.52 7.14
N MET A 598 -3.00 18.00 8.22
CA MET A 598 -2.18 16.80 8.22
C MET A 598 -2.72 15.76 9.18
N ASN A 599 -2.76 14.51 8.77
CA ASN A 599 -2.78 13.37 9.68
C ASN A 599 -1.32 13.03 10.00
N ASP A 600 -0.88 13.39 11.21
CA ASP A 600 0.50 13.25 11.67
C ASP A 600 0.75 11.99 12.52
N LYS A 601 -0.11 10.96 12.34
CA LYS A 601 0.06 9.65 12.99
C LYS A 601 1.15 8.78 12.35
N GLY A 602 1.81 9.26 11.29
CA GLY A 602 2.91 8.56 10.62
C GLY A 602 4.07 8.26 11.56
N LEU A 603 4.71 7.11 11.36
CA LEU A 603 6.00 6.81 11.98
C LEU A 603 7.14 7.64 11.33
N VAL A 604 6.88 8.15 10.13
CA VAL A 604 7.79 8.97 9.32
C VAL A 604 7.02 10.16 8.76
N THR A 605 7.64 11.32 8.68
CA THR A 605 7.04 12.52 8.09
C THR A 605 6.70 12.34 6.61
N ARG A 606 5.71 13.11 6.10
CA ARG A 606 5.22 13.05 4.70
C ARG A 606 6.34 13.21 3.67
N ASP A 607 7.33 14.04 3.94
CA ASP A 607 8.50 14.27 3.09
C ASP A 607 9.56 13.15 3.15
N ARG A 608 9.34 12.12 3.99
CA ARG A 608 10.25 10.99 4.26
C ARG A 608 11.58 11.38 4.91
N GLN A 609 11.75 12.64 5.37
CA GLN A 609 13.01 13.12 5.91
C GLN A 609 13.21 12.72 7.38
N THR A 610 12.13 12.70 8.17
CA THR A 610 12.24 12.46 9.62
C THR A 610 11.57 11.17 10.01
N ARG A 611 12.34 10.24 10.53
CA ARG A 611 11.83 9.08 11.28
C ARG A 611 11.59 9.53 12.71
N LYS A 612 10.34 9.38 13.19
CA LYS A 612 9.96 9.72 14.57
C LYS A 612 10.51 8.67 15.53
N ASP A 613 10.56 8.97 16.82
CA ASP A 613 11.10 8.03 17.82
C ASP A 613 10.44 6.66 17.75
N VAL A 614 9.12 6.62 17.60
CA VAL A 614 8.33 5.40 17.51
C VAL A 614 8.69 4.52 16.30
N PHE A 615 9.24 5.07 15.22
CA PHE A 615 9.80 4.28 14.12
C PHE A 615 10.90 3.36 14.64
N TYR A 616 11.78 3.86 15.50
CA TYR A 616 12.89 3.09 16.06
C TYR A 616 12.44 2.09 17.13
N LEU A 617 11.33 2.34 17.82
CA LEU A 617 10.68 1.35 18.67
C LEU A 617 10.29 0.12 17.84
N TYR A 618 9.57 0.32 16.73
CA TYR A 618 9.15 -0.77 15.86
C TYR A 618 10.31 -1.39 15.11
N LYS A 619 11.30 -0.61 14.64
CA LYS A 619 12.52 -1.14 14.04
C LYS A 619 13.26 -2.07 15.01
N SER A 620 13.39 -1.70 16.27
CA SER A 620 14.02 -2.54 17.30
C SER A 620 13.25 -3.84 17.56
N LEU A 621 11.91 -3.81 17.42
CA LEU A 621 11.07 -4.98 17.61
C LEU A 621 11.08 -5.92 16.40
N TRP A 622 11.05 -5.37 15.19
CA TRP A 622 10.76 -6.13 13.97
C TRP A 622 11.98 -6.44 13.12
N ASN A 623 12.90 -5.49 12.96
CA ASN A 623 14.12 -5.71 12.19
C ASN A 623 15.15 -6.48 13.04
N LYS A 624 15.45 -7.73 12.64
CA LYS A 624 16.42 -8.59 13.31
C LYS A 624 17.78 -8.65 12.59
N ASP A 625 17.86 -8.04 11.41
CA ASP A 625 19.06 -8.06 10.58
C ASP A 625 20.03 -6.96 10.96
N GLU A 626 19.54 -5.90 11.62
CA GLU A 626 20.34 -4.74 12.02
C GLU A 626 20.21 -4.45 13.52
N THR A 627 21.32 -4.07 14.16
CA THR A 627 21.30 -3.53 15.52
C THR A 627 20.84 -2.08 15.49
N THR A 628 19.73 -1.80 16.16
CA THR A 628 19.18 -0.47 16.34
C THR A 628 19.62 0.10 17.67
N VAL A 629 20.10 1.35 17.71
CA VAL A 629 20.32 2.14 18.93
C VAL A 629 19.82 3.56 18.68
N HIS A 630 18.75 3.94 19.37
CA HIS A 630 18.14 5.26 19.20
C HIS A 630 17.82 5.88 20.55
N ILE A 631 18.43 7.03 20.86
CA ILE A 631 18.06 7.84 22.01
C ILE A 631 16.79 8.60 21.67
N THR A 632 15.75 8.44 22.51
CA THR A 632 14.47 9.16 22.32
C THR A 632 14.59 10.62 22.68
N SER A 633 13.65 11.45 22.19
CA SER A 633 13.58 12.89 22.47
C SER A 633 14.86 13.67 22.10
N ARG A 634 15.70 13.13 21.22
CA ARG A 634 16.99 13.73 20.84
C ARG A 634 16.87 15.08 20.11
N ARG A 635 15.66 15.46 19.71
CA ARG A 635 15.36 16.75 19.06
C ARG A 635 15.02 17.84 20.06
N LEU A 636 14.78 17.49 21.31
CA LEU A 636 14.54 18.44 22.38
C LEU A 636 15.82 19.31 22.59
N LYS A 637 15.67 20.62 22.45
CA LYS A 637 16.79 21.56 22.38
C LYS A 637 17.16 22.20 23.72
N SER A 638 16.25 22.18 24.67
CA SER A 638 16.44 22.83 25.97
C SER A 638 15.90 21.98 27.11
N PHE A 639 16.60 22.02 28.24
CA PHE A 639 16.22 21.42 29.51
C PHE A 639 16.29 22.45 30.60
N PRO A 640 15.39 22.39 31.63
CA PRO A 640 15.52 23.25 32.80
C PRO A 640 16.82 22.97 33.53
N ALA A 641 17.52 24.02 33.86
CA ALA A 641 18.81 23.90 34.60
C ALA A 641 18.63 23.18 35.94
N GLY A 642 19.58 22.31 36.28
CA GLY A 642 19.59 21.60 37.56
C GLY A 642 18.63 20.41 37.66
N GLN A 643 17.95 20.02 36.58
CA GLN A 643 17.12 18.81 36.55
C GLN A 643 17.94 17.57 36.21
N ASP A 644 17.44 16.44 36.66
CA ASP A 644 17.97 15.12 36.30
C ASP A 644 17.27 14.58 35.02
N LEU A 645 18.09 14.21 34.04
CA LEU A 645 17.61 13.68 32.77
C LEU A 645 17.62 12.14 32.77
N ARG A 646 16.50 11.52 32.44
CA ARG A 646 16.43 10.09 32.18
C ARG A 646 16.62 9.82 30.67
N ILE A 647 17.70 9.11 30.33
CA ILE A 647 17.97 8.74 28.93
C ILE A 647 17.21 7.45 28.62
N LYS A 648 16.20 7.58 27.75
CA LYS A 648 15.48 6.43 27.21
C LYS A 648 16.03 6.09 25.83
N VAL A 649 16.17 4.78 25.55
CA VAL A 649 16.75 4.27 24.31
C VAL A 649 15.88 3.14 23.76
N TYR A 650 15.64 3.14 22.45
CA TYR A 650 15.09 1.99 21.74
C TYR A 650 16.24 1.21 21.10
N SER A 651 16.36 -0.07 21.45
CA SER A 651 17.44 -0.92 20.93
C SER A 651 17.11 -2.40 21.06
N ASN A 652 17.48 -3.17 20.04
CA ASN A 652 17.47 -4.63 20.05
C ASN A 652 18.84 -5.23 20.44
N ALA A 653 19.77 -4.44 20.90
CA ALA A 653 21.06 -4.90 21.38
C ALA A 653 20.94 -5.72 22.68
N LYS A 654 21.91 -6.58 22.95
CA LYS A 654 21.99 -7.34 24.20
C LYS A 654 22.55 -6.52 25.36
N TYR A 655 23.46 -5.60 25.07
CA TYR A 655 24.11 -4.72 26.04
C TYR A 655 24.15 -3.29 25.50
N LEU A 656 23.88 -2.32 26.39
CA LEU A 656 24.06 -0.89 26.09
C LEU A 656 24.96 -0.23 27.12
N THR A 657 25.79 0.69 26.64
CA THR A 657 26.67 1.50 27.47
C THR A 657 26.39 2.98 27.24
N LEU A 658 26.10 3.73 28.33
CA LEU A 658 25.83 5.18 28.29
C LEU A 658 27.08 5.94 28.69
N TYR A 659 27.38 6.96 27.92
CA TYR A 659 28.44 7.94 28.19
C TYR A 659 27.86 9.36 28.26
N GLN A 660 28.34 10.19 29.17
CA GLN A 660 28.12 11.64 29.24
C GLN A 660 29.47 12.35 29.14
N ASN A 661 29.64 13.25 28.17
CA ASN A 661 30.87 13.97 27.89
C ASN A 661 32.12 13.06 27.77
N GLY A 662 31.90 11.91 27.10
CA GLY A 662 32.95 10.89 26.92
C GLY A 662 33.22 10.01 28.14
N ARG A 663 32.67 10.32 29.32
CA ARG A 663 32.82 9.52 30.55
C ARG A 663 31.73 8.46 30.64
N LEU A 664 32.11 7.23 30.98
CA LEU A 664 31.20 6.13 31.25
C LEU A 664 30.25 6.50 32.41
N ILE A 665 28.95 6.33 32.20
CA ILE A 665 27.91 6.53 33.22
C ILE A 665 27.38 5.19 33.70
N ASP A 666 26.91 4.34 32.77
CA ASP A 666 26.28 3.09 33.15
C ASP A 666 26.33 2.04 32.02
N ARG A 667 26.18 0.76 32.39
CA ARG A 667 26.07 -0.37 31.49
C ARG A 667 24.85 -1.19 31.87
N MET A 668 23.98 -1.47 30.88
CA MET A 668 22.77 -2.24 31.08
C MET A 668 22.75 -3.49 30.20
N VAL A 669 22.04 -4.50 30.69
CA VAL A 669 21.71 -5.74 29.97
C VAL A 669 20.22 -5.71 29.63
N SER A 670 19.80 -6.25 28.48
CA SER A 670 18.39 -6.30 28.11
C SER A 670 17.60 -7.09 29.16
N SER A 671 16.46 -6.53 29.61
CA SER A 671 15.53 -7.24 30.49
C SER A 671 14.28 -7.65 29.72
N GLU A 672 13.73 -8.84 30.01
CA GLU A 672 12.47 -9.31 29.40
C GLU A 672 11.25 -8.50 29.87
N GLU A 673 11.33 -7.84 31.04
CA GLU A 673 10.24 -7.05 31.62
C GLU A 673 9.86 -5.82 30.79
N SER A 674 10.80 -5.26 30.03
CA SER A 674 10.63 -4.02 29.22
C SER A 674 10.42 -4.28 27.73
N SER A 675 9.62 -5.28 27.33
CA SER A 675 9.50 -5.69 25.91
C SER A 675 10.84 -6.07 25.24
N GLY A 676 11.97 -6.01 25.96
CA GLY A 676 13.31 -6.32 25.48
C GLY A 676 13.98 -5.26 24.60
N VAL A 677 13.26 -4.15 24.27
CA VAL A 677 13.78 -3.11 23.36
C VAL A 677 13.69 -1.68 23.90
N VAL A 678 13.01 -1.47 25.01
CA VAL A 678 12.90 -0.15 25.67
C VAL A 678 13.85 -0.12 26.88
N TRP A 679 14.84 0.75 26.82
CA TRP A 679 15.86 0.89 27.85
C TRP A 679 15.71 2.26 28.52
N THR A 680 15.74 2.30 29.86
CA THR A 680 15.73 3.55 30.59
C THR A 680 16.94 3.56 31.53
N PHE A 681 17.93 4.38 31.25
CA PHE A 681 19.07 4.56 32.12
C PHE A 681 18.66 5.32 33.38
N PRO A 682 19.39 5.13 34.49
CA PRO A 682 19.24 5.95 35.69
C PRO A 682 19.32 7.45 35.36
N ALA A 683 18.70 8.27 36.21
CA ALA A 683 18.72 9.70 36.03
C ALA A 683 20.17 10.24 36.07
N VAL A 684 20.50 11.10 35.13
CA VAL A 684 21.84 11.70 34.99
C VAL A 684 21.70 13.21 35.14
N ARG A 685 22.47 13.78 36.06
CA ARG A 685 22.48 15.22 36.27
C ARG A 685 23.24 15.92 35.15
N LEU A 686 22.63 16.96 34.60
CA LEU A 686 23.29 17.84 33.62
C LEU A 686 24.37 18.62 34.34
N LYS A 687 25.59 18.67 33.75
CA LYS A 687 26.80 19.27 34.34
C LYS A 687 27.13 20.61 33.71
N THR A 688 26.80 20.77 32.45
CA THR A 688 27.09 21.95 31.63
C THR A 688 25.90 22.28 30.76
N ASP A 689 25.90 23.45 30.15
CA ASP A 689 24.84 23.84 29.14
C ASP A 689 24.95 23.06 27.83
N GLU A 690 26.07 22.32 27.62
CA GLU A 690 26.36 21.55 26.39
C GLU A 690 26.72 20.08 26.70
N ASP A 691 25.98 19.43 27.60
CA ASP A 691 26.24 18.02 27.89
C ASP A 691 25.90 17.13 26.66
N THR A 692 26.85 16.26 26.32
CA THR A 692 26.69 15.30 25.23
C THR A 692 26.47 13.90 25.76
N PHE A 693 25.48 13.21 25.17
CA PHE A 693 25.17 11.82 25.49
C PHE A 693 25.45 10.91 24.29
N LYS A 694 26.09 9.78 24.57
CA LYS A 694 26.38 8.73 23.59
C LYS A 694 25.96 7.38 24.15
N VAL A 695 25.22 6.61 23.40
CA VAL A 695 24.89 5.21 23.72
C VAL A 695 25.53 4.29 22.69
N VAL A 696 26.17 3.23 23.16
CA VAL A 696 26.87 2.26 22.35
C VAL A 696 26.31 0.87 22.64
N ALA A 697 25.99 0.13 21.58
CA ALA A 697 25.68 -1.30 21.66
C ALA A 697 26.99 -2.11 21.65
N ASN A 698 27.06 -3.13 22.49
CA ASN A 698 28.20 -4.05 22.58
C ASN A 698 27.71 -5.49 22.39
#